data_3cabf849562b2857e2cc33fa7c94dacd
#
_entry.id   3cabf849562b2857e2cc33fa7c94dacd
#
_cell.length_a   1.000
_cell.length_b   1.000
_cell.length_c   1.000
_cell.angle_alpha   90.00
_cell.angle_beta   90.00
_cell.angle_gamma   90.00
#
_symmetry.space_group_name_H-M   'P 1'
#
loop_
_entity.id
_entity.type
_entity.pdbx_description
1 polymer ?
#
loop_
_entity_poly.entity_id
_entity_poly.type
_entity_poly.pdbx_seq_one_letter_code
_entity_poly.pdbx_strand_id
1 'polypeptide(L)'
;MTESSKPLDPYAPPALPPDLPAVDLTPNARQVLVKRYVRRGADAQPAETVEEMFWRVAYHIAKVESTWGVDVLSLAREYYTLLTSKSFFPNSPTFTGAGTPLGQLAACFVLPISDDMGKLASGIFTTLRNAALIQQTGGGNGFSFSRLRPQGSLVKSSAGQATGPVGFLRVYDHAFGEVAQGGSRRGANMAVLRVDHPDIQEFITCKTNENQITNFNISVGITDAFMKAVENDEEWELRFPDVKHPKYRGFDGTLEQAEAAGIPIVVYKKVRARDLFESIVRQAHHNGEPGVLFLDAANRSNPVPHLYALEATNPCGEQWLGPYENCCLGSINLATHAGTHHTMDWEKLRQDVILAVRFLDDVVDANQYVPAVPTLKEAAHRARRIGLGIMGLADIMYHVGVRYGSDEGLEFASQVIEFVRYWAMRTSIDLAIERGPFPAISGSIYDPENLTWQPPSPLVSHLHDWGRPEIFWDRIHEDIRKHGIRNAAQTTIAPTGTIATVAGCEGYGCEPVFALAYIRHVNDNGKDLQLAYASPLFEKALVEAGLDEQERQAIVDQVMRDGSCRLIDEVPQYLRDVFVVSSDITAEEHVRTQAVLQAFVDNSMSKTVNFPAEATEEDVALAYLLAWKLGCKGTTVYVTGSREKVVLETRATAEKKQTTVNQSQPFKRWEEDETTGQLTIWTESKKPRPRTLPGFTYSLNTPLGKTFITINENGGNQPFEVFINTAKAGSDTAAVSEAIGRLISYILRMASPVEPSERMEEAANQLSGIGGGRPLGFGPNRVRSLPDGVAQILEEYLRQRTVRLMQNQGVSHQDEFNDLDESRSHSSPNLADQPLLKIGDLCPECGVAAVVNEEGCRKCYACGYSEC
;
A
#
# COMPACT_ATOMS: atom_id res chain seq x y z
N MET A 1 -0.66 -28.73 50.32
CA MET A 1 -0.95 -28.25 48.96
C MET A 1 0.35 -27.73 48.39
N THR A 2 1.01 -28.51 47.58
CA THR A 2 2.26 -28.14 46.90
C THR A 2 1.91 -27.17 45.81
N GLU A 3 2.41 -25.96 45.89
CA GLU A 3 2.40 -25.00 44.77
C GLU A 3 3.03 -25.67 43.56
N SER A 4 2.24 -25.94 42.53
CA SER A 4 2.75 -26.39 41.25
C SER A 4 3.57 -25.25 40.69
N SER A 5 4.90 -25.38 40.69
CA SER A 5 5.80 -24.47 40.00
C SER A 5 5.36 -24.38 38.53
N LYS A 6 4.76 -23.25 38.13
CA LYS A 6 4.56 -22.95 36.69
C LYS A 6 5.91 -23.15 36.00
N PRO A 7 5.97 -23.80 34.84
CA PRO A 7 7.22 -23.91 34.11
C PRO A 7 7.71 -22.47 33.83
N LEU A 8 8.99 -22.22 34.15
CA LEU A 8 9.65 -20.94 33.89
C LEU A 8 9.47 -20.61 32.40
N ASP A 9 8.88 -19.47 32.12
CA ASP A 9 8.78 -18.94 30.74
C ASP A 9 10.22 -18.70 30.23
N PRO A 10 10.72 -19.46 29.24
CA PRO A 10 12.09 -19.31 28.75
C PRO A 10 12.34 -17.94 28.10
N TYR A 11 11.31 -17.15 27.86
CA TYR A 11 11.34 -15.81 27.29
C TYR A 11 11.15 -14.72 28.36
N ALA A 12 10.98 -15.07 29.65
CA ALA A 12 10.82 -14.05 30.68
C ALA A 12 12.17 -13.37 30.97
N PRO A 13 12.24 -12.02 30.90
CA PRO A 13 13.41 -11.28 31.35
C PRO A 13 13.52 -11.39 32.89
N PRO A 14 14.68 -11.02 33.49
CA PRO A 14 14.74 -10.73 34.92
C PRO A 14 13.70 -9.71 35.33
N ALA A 15 13.32 -9.66 36.59
CA ALA A 15 12.40 -8.64 37.09
C ALA A 15 12.93 -7.23 36.77
N LEU A 16 12.02 -6.34 36.42
CA LEU A 16 12.36 -4.95 36.19
C LEU A 16 13.03 -4.34 37.43
N PRO A 17 14.27 -3.82 37.36
CA PRO A 17 14.93 -3.18 38.50
C PRO A 17 14.11 -2.03 39.05
N PRO A 18 13.88 -1.95 40.34
CA PRO A 18 12.98 -0.97 40.96
C PRO A 18 13.50 0.47 40.93
N ASP A 19 14.78 0.66 40.63
CA ASP A 19 15.44 1.97 40.51
C ASP A 19 15.36 2.58 39.12
N LEU A 20 14.83 1.83 38.15
CA LEU A 20 14.64 2.36 36.79
C LEU A 20 13.40 3.26 36.72
N PRO A 21 13.49 4.37 35.97
CA PRO A 21 12.40 5.33 35.88
C PRO A 21 11.18 4.78 35.12
N ALA A 22 9.99 5.20 35.54
CA ALA A 22 8.79 5.00 34.73
C ALA A 22 8.86 5.87 33.46
N VAL A 23 8.22 5.39 32.40
CA VAL A 23 8.17 6.15 31.14
C VAL A 23 7.06 7.22 31.19
N ASP A 24 7.42 8.47 30.88
CA ASP A 24 6.46 9.57 30.73
C ASP A 24 5.77 9.49 29.35
N LEU A 25 4.49 9.18 29.36
CA LEU A 25 3.68 8.98 28.14
C LEU A 25 2.33 9.69 28.26
N THR A 26 1.90 10.27 27.16
CA THR A 26 0.51 10.73 27.05
C THR A 26 -0.45 9.53 27.18
N PRO A 27 -1.71 9.76 27.63
CA PRO A 27 -2.71 8.69 27.70
C PRO A 27 -2.90 7.96 26.37
N ASN A 28 -2.87 8.68 25.24
CA ASN A 28 -2.98 8.10 23.91
C ASN A 28 -1.77 7.22 23.56
N ALA A 29 -0.55 7.68 23.82
CA ALA A 29 0.67 6.90 23.60
C ALA A 29 0.65 5.59 24.40
N ARG A 30 0.29 5.68 25.71
CA ARG A 30 0.16 4.50 26.57
C ARG A 30 -0.90 3.52 26.07
N GLN A 31 -2.05 4.02 25.59
CA GLN A 31 -3.09 3.18 25.01
C GLN A 31 -2.63 2.48 23.73
N VAL A 32 -1.88 3.16 22.86
CA VAL A 32 -1.29 2.56 21.64
C VAL A 32 -0.32 1.44 22.00
N LEU A 33 0.57 1.65 22.99
CA LEU A 33 1.51 0.62 23.46
C LEU A 33 0.77 -0.60 24.00
N VAL A 34 -0.21 -0.40 24.87
CA VAL A 34 -1.01 -1.50 25.46
C VAL A 34 -1.77 -2.28 24.39
N LYS A 35 -2.36 -1.59 23.40
CA LYS A 35 -3.11 -2.26 22.32
C LYS A 35 -2.22 -3.02 21.36
N ARG A 36 -1.01 -2.52 21.04
CA ARG A 36 -0.20 -3.02 19.92
C ARG A 36 1.03 -3.82 20.33
N TYR A 37 1.67 -3.51 21.49
CA TYR A 37 3.02 -4.00 21.78
C TYR A 37 3.14 -4.78 23.08
N VAL A 38 2.30 -4.48 24.07
CA VAL A 38 2.25 -5.23 25.33
C VAL A 38 1.81 -6.67 25.07
N ARG A 39 2.53 -7.65 25.64
CA ARG A 39 2.20 -9.07 25.56
C ARG A 39 0.84 -9.33 26.20
N ARG A 40 0.10 -10.27 25.61
CA ARG A 40 -1.18 -10.72 26.13
C ARG A 40 -1.10 -12.14 26.63
N GLY A 41 -1.81 -12.42 27.72
CA GLY A 41 -1.99 -13.75 28.25
C GLY A 41 -2.95 -14.58 27.39
N ALA A 42 -3.14 -15.84 27.79
CA ALA A 42 -4.11 -16.74 27.15
C ALA A 42 -5.58 -16.23 27.25
N ASP A 43 -5.84 -15.37 28.21
CA ASP A 43 -7.13 -14.68 28.44
C ASP A 43 -7.28 -13.39 27.61
N ALA A 44 -6.33 -13.13 26.72
CA ALA A 44 -6.23 -11.90 25.91
C ALA A 44 -6.02 -10.60 26.73
N GLN A 45 -5.79 -10.67 28.06
CA GLN A 45 -5.48 -9.52 28.88
C GLN A 45 -3.98 -9.17 28.80
N PRO A 46 -3.58 -7.91 29.07
CA PRO A 46 -2.19 -7.54 29.19
C PRO A 46 -1.48 -8.41 30.22
N ALA A 47 -0.35 -9.04 29.85
CA ALA A 47 0.46 -9.91 30.70
C ALA A 47 1.71 -9.20 31.26
N GLU A 48 1.93 -7.97 30.86
CA GLU A 48 3.03 -7.11 31.30
C GLU A 48 2.58 -5.65 31.31
N THR A 49 3.24 -4.81 32.10
CA THR A 49 3.08 -3.35 32.03
C THR A 49 3.84 -2.77 30.84
N VAL A 50 3.66 -1.48 30.57
CA VAL A 50 4.41 -0.79 29.50
C VAL A 50 5.90 -0.73 29.86
N GLU A 51 6.23 -0.50 31.12
CA GLU A 51 7.61 -0.46 31.63
C GLU A 51 8.27 -1.84 31.53
N GLU A 52 7.56 -2.92 31.90
CA GLU A 52 8.03 -4.29 31.71
C GLU A 52 8.22 -4.66 30.26
N MET A 53 7.37 -4.17 29.35
CA MET A 53 7.54 -4.31 27.90
C MET A 53 8.85 -3.66 27.43
N PHE A 54 9.14 -2.42 27.82
CA PHE A 54 10.42 -1.77 27.49
C PHE A 54 11.61 -2.53 28.07
N TRP A 55 11.50 -3.03 29.30
CA TRP A 55 12.55 -3.84 29.93
C TRP A 55 12.77 -5.17 29.21
N ARG A 56 11.71 -5.84 28.83
CA ARG A 56 11.77 -7.06 28.02
C ARG A 56 12.54 -6.84 26.73
N VAL A 57 12.20 -5.78 25.99
CA VAL A 57 12.89 -5.44 24.75
C VAL A 57 14.36 -5.14 25.01
N ALA A 58 14.67 -4.22 25.92
CA ALA A 58 16.03 -3.84 26.27
C ALA A 58 16.89 -5.04 26.69
N TYR A 59 16.39 -5.90 27.57
CA TYR A 59 17.11 -7.08 28.06
C TYR A 59 17.37 -8.10 26.96
N HIS A 60 16.35 -8.43 26.16
CA HIS A 60 16.50 -9.45 25.12
C HIS A 60 17.41 -9.01 23.96
N ILE A 61 17.47 -7.73 23.67
CA ILE A 61 18.43 -7.20 22.69
C ILE A 61 19.84 -7.19 23.30
N ALA A 62 20.02 -6.68 24.51
CA ALA A 62 21.33 -6.66 25.19
C ALA A 62 21.90 -8.07 25.44
N LYS A 63 21.05 -9.09 25.55
CA LYS A 63 21.45 -10.45 25.86
C LYS A 63 22.45 -11.05 24.87
N VAL A 64 22.42 -10.65 23.60
CA VAL A 64 23.35 -11.15 22.58
C VAL A 64 24.79 -10.74 22.86
N GLU A 65 24.98 -9.63 23.53
CA GLU A 65 26.28 -9.07 23.90
C GLU A 65 27.09 -9.95 24.87
N SER A 66 26.43 -10.89 25.56
CA SER A 66 27.12 -11.92 26.37
C SER A 66 28.13 -12.71 25.58
N THR A 67 27.96 -12.82 24.25
CA THR A 67 28.89 -13.46 23.31
C THR A 67 30.24 -12.75 23.27
N TRP A 68 30.25 -11.45 23.53
CA TRP A 68 31.48 -10.62 23.56
C TRP A 68 31.92 -10.23 24.97
N GLY A 69 31.34 -10.86 26.03
CA GLY A 69 31.73 -10.66 27.41
C GLY A 69 31.22 -9.35 28.04
N VAL A 70 30.23 -8.69 27.42
CA VAL A 70 29.61 -7.46 27.93
C VAL A 70 28.67 -7.81 29.09
N ASP A 71 28.61 -6.96 30.13
CA ASP A 71 27.61 -7.06 31.20
C ASP A 71 26.19 -6.74 30.62
N VAL A 72 25.44 -7.80 30.41
CA VAL A 72 24.08 -7.74 29.83
C VAL A 72 23.15 -6.86 30.65
N LEU A 73 23.23 -6.90 32.00
CA LEU A 73 22.33 -6.11 32.84
C LEU A 73 22.65 -4.63 32.78
N SER A 74 23.93 -4.28 32.75
CA SER A 74 24.35 -2.87 32.59
C SER A 74 23.88 -2.32 31.25
N LEU A 75 24.14 -3.02 30.16
CA LEU A 75 23.73 -2.59 28.83
C LEU A 75 22.20 -2.56 28.67
N ALA A 76 21.49 -3.54 29.26
CA ALA A 76 20.02 -3.52 29.25
C ALA A 76 19.43 -2.30 29.94
N ARG A 77 20.07 -1.78 31.00
CA ARG A 77 19.69 -0.52 31.65
C ARG A 77 19.89 0.70 30.73
N GLU A 78 21.00 0.73 30.00
CA GLU A 78 21.26 1.78 29.01
C GLU A 78 20.21 1.77 27.90
N TYR A 79 19.92 0.60 27.33
CA TYR A 79 18.86 0.42 26.33
C TYR A 79 17.48 0.77 26.86
N TYR A 80 17.17 0.40 28.11
CA TYR A 80 15.90 0.79 28.74
C TYR A 80 15.79 2.31 28.86
N THR A 81 16.87 2.98 29.29
CA THR A 81 16.92 4.45 29.42
C THR A 81 16.75 5.12 28.06
N LEU A 82 17.44 4.62 27.03
CA LEU A 82 17.31 5.13 25.65
C LEU A 82 15.86 5.05 25.15
N LEU A 83 15.16 3.93 25.42
CA LEU A 83 13.78 3.73 25.00
C LEU A 83 12.80 4.58 25.85
N THR A 84 12.94 4.61 27.17
CA THR A 84 12.01 5.29 28.08
C THR A 84 12.18 6.80 28.10
N SER A 85 13.36 7.33 27.75
CA SER A 85 13.58 8.76 27.47
C SER A 85 12.92 9.21 26.16
N LYS A 86 12.40 8.28 25.37
CA LYS A 86 11.83 8.51 24.03
C LYS A 86 12.84 9.06 23.00
N SER A 87 14.13 8.96 23.27
CA SER A 87 15.20 9.45 22.40
C SER A 87 15.36 8.59 21.13
N PHE A 88 15.03 7.29 21.24
CA PHE A 88 15.11 6.34 20.15
C PHE A 88 14.01 5.28 20.28
N PHE A 89 13.39 4.94 19.17
CA PHE A 89 12.49 3.80 19.11
C PHE A 89 12.83 2.88 17.92
N PRO A 90 12.96 1.56 18.19
CA PRO A 90 13.06 0.58 17.12
C PRO A 90 11.71 0.42 16.41
N ASN A 91 11.72 -0.31 15.31
CA ASN A 91 10.52 -0.64 14.57
C ASN A 91 9.51 -1.46 15.40
N SER A 92 8.25 -1.45 14.99
CA SER A 92 7.18 -2.18 15.69
C SER A 92 7.45 -3.67 15.87
N PRO A 93 8.00 -4.44 14.89
CA PRO A 93 8.34 -5.84 15.09
C PRO A 93 9.34 -6.09 16.24
N THR A 94 10.29 -5.20 16.48
CA THR A 94 11.20 -5.31 17.63
C THR A 94 10.44 -5.21 18.94
N PHE A 95 9.50 -4.27 19.10
CA PHE A 95 8.66 -4.19 20.29
C PHE A 95 7.79 -5.41 20.50
N THR A 96 7.20 -5.97 19.45
CA THR A 96 6.30 -7.12 19.56
C THR A 96 7.02 -8.44 19.63
N GLY A 97 8.19 -8.58 19.00
CA GLY A 97 8.89 -9.85 18.81
C GLY A 97 10.01 -10.13 19.82
N ALA A 98 10.70 -9.08 20.34
CA ALA A 98 11.81 -9.27 21.25
C ALA A 98 11.35 -9.95 22.56
N GLY A 99 12.02 -11.05 22.91
CA GLY A 99 11.66 -11.83 24.09
C GLY A 99 10.29 -12.52 24.02
N THR A 100 9.88 -12.91 22.84
CA THR A 100 8.65 -13.70 22.60
C THR A 100 8.94 -14.91 21.72
N PRO A 101 8.07 -15.94 21.74
CA PRO A 101 8.22 -17.10 20.86
C PRO A 101 8.24 -16.77 19.38
N LEU A 102 7.65 -15.65 18.95
CA LEU A 102 7.67 -15.17 17.56
C LEU A 102 9.09 -14.82 17.11
N GLY A 103 9.83 -14.06 17.95
CA GLY A 103 11.23 -13.72 17.78
C GLY A 103 11.61 -13.00 16.48
N GLN A 104 10.67 -12.68 15.60
CA GLN A 104 10.92 -11.94 14.35
C GLN A 104 10.93 -10.43 14.64
N LEU A 105 12.04 -9.74 14.34
CA LEU A 105 12.30 -8.36 14.74
C LEU A 105 12.42 -7.39 13.55
N ALA A 106 12.59 -7.89 12.33
CA ALA A 106 12.74 -7.06 11.13
C ALA A 106 11.38 -6.62 10.57
N ALA A 107 11.30 -5.40 10.09
CA ALA A 107 10.06 -4.86 9.52
C ALA A 107 9.92 -5.08 8.01
N CYS A 108 11.04 -5.13 7.28
CA CYS A 108 11.12 -4.98 5.83
C CYS A 108 11.93 -6.10 5.21
N PHE A 109 11.42 -6.67 4.11
CA PHE A 109 12.05 -7.77 3.38
C PHE A 109 11.91 -7.52 1.89
N VAL A 110 12.91 -7.95 1.09
CA VAL A 110 12.78 -8.02 -0.37
C VAL A 110 13.02 -9.45 -0.81
N LEU A 111 12.08 -9.97 -1.60
CA LEU A 111 12.12 -11.35 -2.09
C LEU A 111 12.24 -11.37 -3.61
N PRO A 112 13.13 -12.19 -4.17
CA PRO A 112 13.28 -12.32 -5.62
C PRO A 112 12.09 -13.08 -6.22
N ILE A 113 11.68 -12.71 -7.43
CA ILE A 113 10.72 -13.47 -8.25
C ILE A 113 11.40 -13.81 -9.57
N SER A 114 11.62 -15.10 -9.81
CA SER A 114 12.15 -15.62 -11.08
C SER A 114 11.03 -16.04 -12.02
N ASP A 115 11.31 -16.07 -13.32
CA ASP A 115 10.37 -16.50 -14.37
C ASP A 115 10.19 -18.04 -14.38
N ASP A 116 9.79 -18.56 -13.23
CA ASP A 116 9.59 -19.99 -12.96
C ASP A 116 8.41 -20.16 -11.97
N MET A 117 7.60 -21.20 -12.18
CA MET A 117 6.40 -21.39 -11.32
C MET A 117 6.73 -21.80 -9.88
N GLY A 118 7.79 -22.58 -9.65
CA GLY A 118 8.12 -23.06 -8.30
C GLY A 118 9.18 -24.15 -8.24
N LYS A 119 9.96 -24.35 -9.30
CA LYS A 119 11.11 -25.27 -9.29
C LYS A 119 12.33 -24.62 -8.68
N LEU A 120 12.50 -23.31 -8.91
CA LEU A 120 13.55 -22.51 -8.30
C LEU A 120 13.10 -22.03 -6.91
N ALA A 121 14.05 -21.79 -6.03
CA ALA A 121 13.81 -21.22 -4.71
C ALA A 121 13.14 -19.82 -4.78
N SER A 122 13.41 -19.08 -5.87
CA SER A 122 12.85 -17.76 -6.22
C SER A 122 11.65 -17.86 -7.19
N GLY A 123 11.15 -19.06 -7.48
CA GLY A 123 9.99 -19.23 -8.36
C GLY A 123 8.73 -18.55 -7.79
N ILE A 124 7.81 -18.17 -8.67
CA ILE A 124 6.62 -17.35 -8.38
C ILE A 124 5.87 -17.86 -7.13
N PHE A 125 5.47 -19.13 -7.08
CA PHE A 125 4.70 -19.68 -5.96
C PHE A 125 5.57 -20.03 -4.74
N THR A 126 6.86 -20.31 -4.91
CA THR A 126 7.79 -20.47 -3.79
C THR A 126 7.97 -19.14 -3.07
N THR A 127 8.16 -18.05 -3.82
CA THR A 127 8.28 -16.70 -3.27
C THR A 127 6.97 -16.26 -2.61
N LEU A 128 5.82 -16.54 -3.21
CA LEU A 128 4.52 -16.26 -2.59
C LEU A 128 4.37 -16.96 -1.24
N ARG A 129 4.72 -18.26 -1.16
CA ARG A 129 4.74 -19.01 0.12
C ARG A 129 5.65 -18.33 1.14
N ASN A 130 6.89 -18.00 0.78
CA ASN A 130 7.85 -17.38 1.69
C ASN A 130 7.36 -16.01 2.18
N ALA A 131 6.81 -15.20 1.29
CA ALA A 131 6.23 -13.91 1.61
C ALA A 131 5.01 -14.02 2.54
N ALA A 132 4.14 -15.01 2.33
CA ALA A 132 3.01 -15.26 3.23
C ALA A 132 3.46 -15.60 4.66
N LEU A 133 4.53 -16.40 4.81
CA LEU A 133 5.11 -16.71 6.12
C LEU A 133 5.73 -15.47 6.80
N ILE A 134 6.37 -14.60 6.03
CA ILE A 134 6.88 -13.32 6.55
C ILE A 134 5.71 -12.42 6.97
N GLN A 135 4.68 -12.30 6.15
CA GLN A 135 3.54 -11.44 6.43
C GLN A 135 2.76 -11.90 7.66
N GLN A 136 2.67 -13.21 7.90
CA GLN A 136 2.09 -13.78 9.13
C GLN A 136 2.80 -13.28 10.39
N THR A 137 4.10 -12.97 10.32
CA THR A 137 4.88 -12.40 11.41
C THR A 137 4.82 -10.86 11.49
N GLY A 138 4.05 -10.20 10.62
CA GLY A 138 3.91 -8.75 10.56
C GLY A 138 4.98 -8.04 9.72
N GLY A 139 5.85 -8.78 9.00
CA GLY A 139 6.83 -8.23 8.07
C GLY A 139 6.20 -7.72 6.77
N GLY A 140 6.70 -6.60 6.22
CA GLY A 140 6.35 -6.09 4.91
C GLY A 140 7.27 -6.62 3.83
N ASN A 141 6.74 -6.92 2.64
CA ASN A 141 7.50 -7.49 1.54
C ASN A 141 7.63 -6.54 0.35
N GLY A 142 8.76 -6.60 -0.35
CA GLY A 142 8.96 -5.96 -1.64
C GLY A 142 9.37 -6.96 -2.72
N PHE A 143 8.95 -6.70 -3.94
CA PHE A 143 9.16 -7.59 -5.07
C PHE A 143 9.46 -6.80 -6.34
N SER A 144 10.45 -7.27 -7.13
CA SER A 144 10.57 -6.90 -8.53
C SER A 144 9.87 -7.95 -9.40
N PHE A 145 8.87 -7.52 -10.15
CA PHE A 145 8.19 -8.35 -11.15
C PHE A 145 8.88 -8.29 -12.53
N SER A 146 10.00 -7.56 -12.63
CA SER A 146 10.65 -7.22 -13.90
C SER A 146 11.32 -8.40 -14.59
N ARG A 147 11.58 -9.50 -13.87
CA ARG A 147 12.16 -10.73 -14.43
C ARG A 147 11.10 -11.66 -15.03
N LEU A 148 9.80 -11.40 -14.82
CA LEU A 148 8.73 -12.22 -15.39
C LEU A 148 8.55 -11.90 -16.86
N ARG A 149 8.42 -12.95 -17.69
CA ARG A 149 8.17 -12.78 -19.12
C ARG A 149 6.89 -12.01 -19.40
N PRO A 150 6.84 -11.24 -20.49
CA PRO A 150 5.66 -10.47 -20.86
C PRO A 150 4.43 -11.34 -21.10
N GLN A 151 3.26 -10.75 -20.89
CA GLN A 151 1.97 -11.35 -21.22
C GLN A 151 1.94 -11.82 -22.69
N GLY A 152 1.30 -12.96 -22.93
CA GLY A 152 1.20 -13.54 -24.28
C GLY A 152 2.47 -14.27 -24.75
N SER A 153 3.59 -14.21 -24.00
CA SER A 153 4.80 -14.97 -24.33
C SER A 153 4.54 -16.48 -24.29
N LEU A 154 5.10 -17.22 -25.26
CA LEU A 154 4.91 -18.67 -25.35
C LEU A 154 5.50 -19.41 -24.14
N VAL A 155 4.68 -20.26 -23.52
CA VAL A 155 5.08 -21.20 -22.47
C VAL A 155 5.33 -22.56 -23.11
N LYS A 156 6.60 -22.90 -23.38
CA LYS A 156 6.98 -24.12 -24.12
C LYS A 156 6.45 -25.42 -23.51
N SER A 157 6.30 -25.50 -22.19
CA SER A 157 5.87 -26.72 -21.48
C SER A 157 4.40 -27.04 -21.64
N SER A 158 3.55 -26.05 -21.88
CA SER A 158 2.10 -26.20 -21.98
C SER A 158 1.55 -25.77 -23.35
N ALA A 159 2.42 -25.26 -24.25
CA ALA A 159 2.03 -24.57 -25.48
C ALA A 159 1.03 -23.40 -25.29
N GLY A 160 0.88 -22.95 -24.04
CA GLY A 160 0.01 -21.83 -23.66
C GLY A 160 0.72 -20.48 -23.70
N GLN A 161 0.01 -19.44 -23.31
CA GLN A 161 0.51 -18.07 -23.20
C GLN A 161 0.77 -17.69 -21.74
N ALA A 162 1.80 -16.87 -21.51
CA ALA A 162 2.13 -16.35 -20.20
C ALA A 162 1.12 -15.29 -19.73
N THR A 163 0.83 -15.29 -18.45
CA THR A 163 -0.07 -14.34 -17.80
C THR A 163 0.55 -12.94 -17.66
N GLY A 164 1.89 -12.85 -17.63
CA GLY A 164 2.64 -11.61 -17.41
C GLY A 164 2.68 -11.18 -15.94
N PRO A 165 3.49 -10.13 -15.64
CA PRO A 165 3.71 -9.65 -14.28
C PRO A 165 2.43 -9.16 -13.59
N VAL A 166 1.57 -8.42 -14.26
CA VAL A 166 0.33 -7.85 -13.67
C VAL A 166 -0.66 -8.95 -13.29
N GLY A 167 -0.75 -10.01 -14.08
CA GLY A 167 -1.58 -11.18 -13.73
C GLY A 167 -1.11 -11.87 -12.45
N PHE A 168 0.21 -12.07 -12.29
CA PHE A 168 0.76 -12.63 -11.04
C PHE A 168 0.68 -11.65 -9.87
N LEU A 169 0.79 -10.35 -10.09
CA LEU A 169 0.56 -9.34 -9.07
C LEU A 169 -0.86 -9.46 -8.48
N ARG A 170 -1.88 -9.69 -9.32
CA ARG A 170 -3.26 -9.95 -8.84
C ARG A 170 -3.35 -11.23 -8.00
N VAL A 171 -2.64 -12.31 -8.38
CA VAL A 171 -2.58 -13.55 -7.58
C VAL A 171 -1.99 -13.29 -6.20
N TYR A 172 -0.90 -12.54 -6.12
CA TYR A 172 -0.26 -12.15 -4.87
C TYR A 172 -1.18 -11.27 -4.02
N ASP A 173 -1.85 -10.29 -4.63
CA ASP A 173 -2.78 -9.39 -3.95
C ASP A 173 -3.91 -10.15 -3.25
N HIS A 174 -4.56 -11.07 -3.96
CA HIS A 174 -5.60 -11.91 -3.37
C HIS A 174 -5.07 -12.79 -2.24
N ALA A 175 -3.93 -13.43 -2.41
CA ALA A 175 -3.33 -14.27 -1.37
C ALA A 175 -3.01 -13.46 -0.10
N PHE A 176 -2.46 -12.27 -0.23
CA PHE A 176 -2.14 -11.41 0.91
C PHE A 176 -3.38 -10.76 1.55
N GLY A 177 -4.44 -10.58 0.81
CA GLY A 177 -5.73 -10.18 1.36
C GLY A 177 -6.23 -11.15 2.44
N GLU A 178 -6.10 -12.45 2.19
CA GLU A 178 -6.51 -13.50 3.12
C GLU A 178 -5.55 -13.69 4.28
N VAL A 179 -4.24 -13.69 4.03
CA VAL A 179 -3.21 -13.85 5.10
C VAL A 179 -3.28 -12.72 6.14
N ALA A 180 -3.66 -11.52 5.75
CA ALA A 180 -3.75 -10.36 6.63
C ALA A 180 -4.81 -10.49 7.74
N GLN A 181 -5.76 -11.42 7.64
CA GLN A 181 -6.87 -11.56 8.60
C GLN A 181 -6.45 -12.23 9.91
N GLY A 182 -5.29 -12.91 9.97
CA GLY A 182 -4.85 -13.67 11.13
C GLY A 182 -3.88 -12.97 12.08
N GLY A 183 -3.35 -11.78 11.75
CA GLY A 183 -2.29 -11.11 12.51
C GLY A 183 -2.71 -9.80 13.19
N SER A 184 -2.01 -9.44 14.26
CA SER A 184 -2.19 -8.17 14.97
C SER A 184 -1.72 -6.94 14.16
N ARG A 185 -0.92 -7.16 13.12
CA ARG A 185 -0.42 -6.14 12.18
C ARG A 185 -0.56 -6.65 10.75
N ARG A 186 -1.20 -5.86 9.87
CA ARG A 186 -1.27 -6.12 8.44
C ARG A 186 0.08 -5.77 7.80
N GLY A 187 0.75 -6.74 7.18
CA GLY A 187 1.94 -6.51 6.35
C GLY A 187 1.54 -5.78 5.06
N ALA A 188 2.30 -4.78 4.65
CA ALA A 188 2.16 -4.13 3.36
C ALA A 188 3.10 -4.79 2.34
N ASN A 189 2.82 -4.62 1.05
CA ASN A 189 3.67 -5.13 -0.02
C ASN A 189 3.99 -4.04 -1.03
N MET A 190 5.14 -4.16 -1.72
CA MET A 190 5.57 -3.31 -2.83
C MET A 190 5.76 -4.17 -4.07
N ALA A 191 5.19 -3.73 -5.19
CA ALA A 191 5.50 -4.27 -6.50
C ALA A 191 6.25 -3.23 -7.34
N VAL A 192 7.39 -3.64 -7.89
CA VAL A 192 8.20 -2.83 -8.79
C VAL A 192 8.21 -3.46 -10.17
N LEU A 193 7.99 -2.64 -11.21
CA LEU A 193 8.20 -3.03 -12.59
C LEU A 193 9.09 -2.00 -13.29
N ARG A 194 10.10 -2.47 -14.02
CA ARG A 194 11.01 -1.59 -14.78
C ARG A 194 10.28 -0.88 -15.93
N VAL A 195 10.67 0.35 -16.20
CA VAL A 195 10.06 1.20 -17.23
C VAL A 195 10.28 0.69 -18.67
N ASP A 196 11.23 -0.19 -18.89
CA ASP A 196 11.52 -0.84 -20.18
C ASP A 196 10.80 -2.20 -20.35
N HIS A 197 10.03 -2.66 -19.35
CA HIS A 197 9.30 -3.92 -19.48
C HIS A 197 8.14 -3.81 -20.47
N PRO A 198 7.90 -4.82 -21.34
CA PRO A 198 6.80 -4.78 -22.32
C PRO A 198 5.41 -4.52 -21.74
N ASP A 199 5.12 -4.98 -20.51
CA ASP A 199 3.82 -4.84 -19.85
C ASP A 199 3.73 -3.58 -18.96
N ILE A 200 4.66 -2.65 -19.09
CA ILE A 200 4.71 -1.47 -18.21
C ILE A 200 3.45 -0.59 -18.32
N GLN A 201 2.86 -0.48 -19.50
CA GLN A 201 1.65 0.32 -19.70
C GLN A 201 0.45 -0.25 -18.92
N GLU A 202 0.29 -1.59 -18.90
CA GLU A 202 -0.73 -2.26 -18.07
C GLU A 202 -0.43 -2.07 -16.57
N PHE A 203 0.83 -2.17 -16.18
CA PHE A 203 1.24 -1.99 -14.78
C PHE A 203 0.94 -0.58 -14.26
N ILE A 204 1.24 0.47 -15.02
CA ILE A 204 0.96 1.86 -14.66
C ILE A 204 -0.53 2.05 -14.33
N THR A 205 -1.41 1.43 -15.11
CA THR A 205 -2.87 1.63 -15.00
C THR A 205 -3.59 0.58 -14.18
N CYS A 206 -2.89 -0.44 -13.65
CA CYS A 206 -3.54 -1.59 -13.01
C CYS A 206 -4.28 -1.24 -11.70
N LYS A 207 -4.02 -0.08 -11.10
CA LYS A 207 -4.67 0.45 -9.89
C LYS A 207 -5.53 1.71 -10.15
N THR A 208 -5.90 2.00 -11.38
CA THR A 208 -6.83 3.11 -11.68
C THR A 208 -8.14 2.96 -10.91
N ASN A 209 -8.60 1.74 -10.68
CA ASN A 209 -9.67 1.44 -9.73
C ASN A 209 -9.07 1.14 -8.36
N GLU A 210 -9.29 2.01 -7.37
CA GLU A 210 -8.76 1.92 -6.00
C GLU A 210 -9.19 0.65 -5.24
N ASN A 211 -10.22 -0.05 -5.71
CA ASN A 211 -10.68 -1.31 -5.13
C ASN A 211 -9.95 -2.55 -5.68
N GLN A 212 -8.99 -2.37 -6.58
CA GLN A 212 -8.14 -3.45 -7.11
C GLN A 212 -6.72 -3.33 -6.56
N ILE A 213 -6.07 -4.47 -6.35
CA ILE A 213 -4.67 -4.57 -5.89
C ILE A 213 -4.46 -3.75 -4.60
N THR A 214 -5.35 -3.93 -3.62
CA THR A 214 -5.41 -3.13 -2.38
C THR A 214 -4.33 -3.48 -1.35
N ASN A 215 -3.63 -4.60 -1.52
CA ASN A 215 -2.58 -5.08 -0.61
C ASN A 215 -1.16 -4.73 -1.09
N PHE A 216 -1.05 -4.00 -2.20
CA PHE A 216 0.21 -3.55 -2.77
C PHE A 216 0.25 -2.05 -2.97
N ASN A 217 1.40 -1.46 -2.63
CA ASN A 217 1.88 -0.25 -3.27
C ASN A 217 2.58 -0.64 -4.57
N ILE A 218 2.47 0.18 -5.60
CA ILE A 218 3.15 -0.06 -6.88
C ILE A 218 4.09 1.09 -7.22
N SER A 219 5.25 0.76 -7.78
CA SER A 219 6.23 1.76 -8.24
C SER A 219 6.87 1.37 -9.55
N VAL A 220 7.13 2.35 -10.40
CA VAL A 220 7.89 2.16 -11.63
C VAL A 220 9.37 2.32 -11.34
N GLY A 221 10.16 1.30 -11.70
CA GLY A 221 11.62 1.36 -11.66
C GLY A 221 12.18 2.11 -12.87
N ILE A 222 12.62 3.33 -12.66
CA ILE A 222 13.06 4.27 -13.70
C ILE A 222 14.59 4.29 -13.78
N THR A 223 15.11 4.31 -15.02
CA THR A 223 16.56 4.44 -15.31
C THR A 223 16.92 5.87 -15.71
N ASP A 224 18.19 6.24 -15.52
CA ASP A 224 18.71 7.53 -15.99
C ASP A 224 18.59 7.68 -17.52
N ALA A 225 18.73 6.56 -18.25
CA ALA A 225 18.55 6.55 -19.70
C ALA A 225 17.13 6.91 -20.11
N PHE A 226 16.12 6.39 -19.39
CA PHE A 226 14.73 6.75 -19.63
C PHE A 226 14.47 8.23 -19.35
N MET A 227 14.95 8.76 -18.23
CA MET A 227 14.74 10.18 -17.90
C MET A 227 15.39 11.13 -18.91
N LYS A 228 16.56 10.76 -19.41
CA LYS A 228 17.19 11.50 -20.53
C LYS A 228 16.39 11.42 -21.81
N ALA A 229 15.83 10.25 -22.13
CA ALA A 229 14.95 10.10 -23.29
C ALA A 229 13.66 10.95 -23.14
N VAL A 230 13.12 11.09 -21.91
CA VAL A 230 11.98 11.99 -21.61
C VAL A 230 12.36 13.45 -21.86
N GLU A 231 13.52 13.92 -21.36
CA GLU A 231 13.98 15.29 -21.57
C GLU A 231 14.18 15.60 -23.05
N ASN A 232 14.79 14.67 -23.78
CA ASN A 232 15.12 14.83 -25.22
C ASN A 232 13.94 14.51 -26.15
N ASP A 233 12.82 14.04 -25.63
CA ASP A 233 11.65 13.61 -26.39
C ASP A 233 11.95 12.49 -27.40
N GLU A 234 12.70 11.47 -26.93
CA GLU A 234 13.17 10.35 -27.75
C GLU A 234 12.19 9.16 -27.71
N GLU A 235 12.38 8.21 -28.63
CA GLU A 235 11.74 6.90 -28.58
C GLU A 235 12.33 6.06 -27.44
N TRP A 236 11.47 5.27 -26.79
CA TRP A 236 11.82 4.31 -25.75
C TRP A 236 11.43 2.90 -26.14
N GLU A 237 12.33 1.96 -25.98
CA GLU A 237 12.12 0.57 -26.33
C GLU A 237 11.60 -0.23 -25.12
N LEU A 238 10.43 -0.86 -25.28
CA LEU A 238 9.92 -1.86 -24.36
C LEU A 238 10.50 -3.22 -24.78
N ARG A 239 11.34 -3.80 -23.91
CA ARG A 239 12.23 -4.88 -24.29
C ARG A 239 12.35 -5.94 -23.20
N PHE A 240 12.62 -7.17 -23.63
CA PHE A 240 12.78 -8.31 -22.73
C PHE A 240 13.74 -9.33 -23.33
N PRO A 241 14.46 -10.17 -22.52
CA PRO A 241 15.28 -11.25 -23.06
C PRO A 241 14.49 -12.22 -23.92
N ASP A 242 15.09 -12.74 -24.99
CA ASP A 242 14.44 -13.73 -25.85
C ASP A 242 14.16 -15.03 -25.10
N VAL A 243 12.94 -15.24 -24.68
CA VAL A 243 12.48 -16.43 -23.96
C VAL A 243 12.59 -17.72 -24.77
N LYS A 244 12.78 -17.61 -26.11
CA LYS A 244 12.97 -18.74 -27.01
C LYS A 244 14.42 -19.18 -27.09
N HIS A 245 15.36 -18.31 -26.73
CA HIS A 245 16.79 -18.59 -26.80
C HIS A 245 17.19 -19.73 -25.85
N PRO A 246 18.05 -20.69 -26.25
CA PRO A 246 18.42 -21.83 -25.40
C PRO A 246 19.01 -21.43 -24.04
N LYS A 247 19.83 -20.38 -24.00
CA LYS A 247 20.45 -19.86 -22.75
C LYS A 247 19.47 -19.23 -21.78
N TYR A 248 18.25 -18.87 -22.24
CA TYR A 248 17.24 -18.33 -21.32
C TYR A 248 16.67 -19.42 -20.39
N ARG A 249 16.81 -20.68 -20.74
CA ARG A 249 16.34 -21.77 -19.89
C ARG A 249 17.18 -21.87 -18.61
N GLY A 250 16.56 -21.55 -17.48
CA GLY A 250 17.21 -21.52 -16.16
C GLY A 250 18.00 -20.24 -15.90
N PHE A 251 17.92 -19.26 -16.78
CA PHE A 251 18.42 -17.91 -16.52
C PHE A 251 17.54 -17.23 -15.47
N ASP A 252 18.19 -16.66 -14.45
CA ASP A 252 17.57 -15.91 -13.36
C ASP A 252 18.41 -14.65 -13.11
N GLY A 253 18.19 -13.63 -13.93
CA GLY A 253 18.95 -12.39 -13.85
C GLY A 253 18.19 -11.18 -14.39
N THR A 254 18.86 -10.03 -14.31
CA THR A 254 18.35 -8.77 -14.86
C THR A 254 18.49 -8.73 -16.38
N LEU A 255 17.92 -7.69 -16.99
CA LEU A 255 18.05 -7.44 -18.44
C LEU A 255 19.52 -7.30 -18.84
N GLU A 256 20.29 -6.54 -18.07
CA GLU A 256 21.73 -6.31 -18.30
C GLU A 256 22.55 -7.61 -18.17
N GLN A 257 22.19 -8.45 -17.20
CA GLN A 257 22.83 -9.76 -17.03
C GLN A 257 22.47 -10.71 -18.18
N ALA A 258 21.28 -10.61 -18.75
CA ALA A 258 20.91 -11.37 -19.94
C ALA A 258 21.75 -10.97 -21.16
N GLU A 259 21.94 -9.67 -21.38
CA GLU A 259 22.82 -9.15 -22.45
C GLU A 259 24.26 -9.64 -22.26
N ALA A 260 24.81 -9.51 -21.04
CA ALA A 260 26.15 -9.98 -20.69
C ALA A 260 26.32 -11.50 -20.88
N ALA A 261 25.27 -12.28 -20.64
CA ALA A 261 25.23 -13.72 -20.88
C ALA A 261 25.10 -14.09 -22.38
N GLY A 262 24.91 -13.10 -23.27
CA GLY A 262 24.71 -13.27 -24.69
C GLY A 262 23.34 -13.86 -25.03
N ILE A 263 22.31 -13.54 -24.23
CA ILE A 263 20.90 -13.78 -24.54
C ILE A 263 20.40 -12.58 -25.34
N PRO A 264 19.90 -12.76 -26.57
CA PRO A 264 19.36 -11.66 -27.36
C PRO A 264 18.22 -10.92 -26.64
N ILE A 265 18.18 -9.62 -26.77
CA ILE A 265 17.10 -8.79 -26.27
C ILE A 265 16.12 -8.51 -27.41
N VAL A 266 14.85 -8.79 -27.15
CA VAL A 266 13.74 -8.56 -28.10
C VAL A 266 13.06 -7.24 -27.75
N VAL A 267 12.94 -6.37 -28.74
CA VAL A 267 12.13 -5.15 -28.65
C VAL A 267 10.68 -5.52 -29.01
N TYR A 268 9.79 -5.41 -28.06
CA TYR A 268 8.37 -5.72 -28.26
C TYR A 268 7.59 -4.53 -28.81
N LYS A 269 7.94 -3.32 -28.36
CA LYS A 269 7.26 -2.08 -28.76
C LYS A 269 8.22 -0.91 -28.59
N LYS A 270 8.05 0.11 -29.45
CA LYS A 270 8.64 1.44 -29.28
C LYS A 270 7.53 2.43 -28.94
N VAL A 271 7.78 3.28 -27.97
CA VAL A 271 6.87 4.32 -27.49
C VAL A 271 7.64 5.62 -27.35
N ARG A 272 6.99 6.78 -27.34
CA ARG A 272 7.66 8.02 -26.93
C ARG A 272 7.91 7.96 -25.42
N ALA A 273 9.12 8.27 -24.99
CA ALA A 273 9.47 8.29 -23.57
C ALA A 273 8.60 9.27 -22.79
N ARG A 274 8.31 10.43 -23.38
CA ARG A 274 7.47 11.46 -22.79
C ARG A 274 6.03 11.00 -22.57
N ASP A 275 5.41 10.32 -23.55
CA ASP A 275 4.04 9.83 -23.43
C ASP A 275 3.91 8.77 -22.30
N LEU A 276 4.96 7.94 -22.14
CA LEU A 276 5.00 6.95 -21.08
C LEU A 276 5.17 7.61 -19.70
N PHE A 277 6.02 8.63 -19.60
CA PHE A 277 6.22 9.41 -18.38
C PHE A 277 4.94 10.17 -17.99
N GLU A 278 4.28 10.81 -18.96
CA GLU A 278 2.98 11.49 -18.74
C GLU A 278 1.91 10.51 -18.25
N SER A 279 1.93 9.26 -18.72
CA SER A 279 1.02 8.23 -18.22
C SER A 279 1.29 7.89 -16.74
N ILE A 280 2.56 7.80 -16.33
CA ILE A 280 2.95 7.62 -14.92
C ILE A 280 2.47 8.81 -14.09
N VAL A 281 2.75 10.03 -14.54
CA VAL A 281 2.37 11.27 -13.87
C VAL A 281 0.86 11.37 -13.70
N ARG A 282 0.09 11.10 -14.75
CA ARG A 282 -1.38 11.14 -14.74
C ARG A 282 -1.97 10.19 -13.69
N GLN A 283 -1.47 8.96 -13.62
CA GLN A 283 -1.96 8.00 -12.63
C GLN A 283 -1.53 8.39 -11.21
N ALA A 284 -0.31 8.86 -11.03
CA ALA A 284 0.18 9.37 -9.76
C ALA A 284 -0.61 10.59 -9.27
N HIS A 285 -0.97 11.51 -10.17
CA HIS A 285 -1.85 12.63 -9.88
C HIS A 285 -3.26 12.16 -9.48
N HIS A 286 -3.79 11.15 -10.18
CA HIS A 286 -5.15 10.62 -9.96
C HIS A 286 -5.34 9.99 -8.58
N ASN A 287 -4.40 9.15 -8.11
CA ASN A 287 -4.55 8.41 -6.84
C ASN A 287 -3.26 8.19 -6.05
N GLY A 288 -2.16 8.89 -6.40
CA GLY A 288 -0.86 8.77 -5.73
C GLY A 288 -0.03 7.54 -6.12
N GLU A 289 -0.46 6.76 -7.12
CA GLU A 289 0.25 5.55 -7.59
C GLU A 289 0.22 5.46 -9.12
N PRO A 290 1.31 4.97 -9.75
CA PRO A 290 2.52 4.43 -9.16
C PRO A 290 3.45 5.52 -8.60
N GLY A 291 4.23 5.15 -7.57
CA GLY A 291 5.43 5.91 -7.18
C GLY A 291 6.55 5.71 -8.20
N VAL A 292 7.63 6.48 -8.06
CA VAL A 292 8.83 6.35 -8.88
C VAL A 292 10.04 5.95 -8.03
N LEU A 293 10.83 5.00 -8.54
CA LEU A 293 12.05 4.49 -7.92
C LEU A 293 13.19 4.62 -8.93
N PHE A 294 14.24 5.35 -8.58
CA PHE A 294 15.38 5.62 -9.47
C PHE A 294 16.44 4.54 -9.30
N LEU A 295 16.40 3.53 -10.18
CA LEU A 295 17.22 2.33 -10.14
C LEU A 295 18.74 2.63 -10.18
N ASP A 296 19.15 3.56 -11.04
CA ASP A 296 20.57 3.88 -11.20
C ASP A 296 21.09 4.66 -9.99
N ALA A 297 20.29 5.57 -9.43
CA ALA A 297 20.65 6.28 -8.21
C ALA A 297 20.84 5.31 -7.03
N ALA A 298 19.96 4.33 -6.89
CA ALA A 298 20.07 3.30 -5.87
C ALA A 298 21.32 2.42 -6.07
N ASN A 299 21.57 1.97 -7.32
CA ASN A 299 22.69 1.08 -7.61
C ASN A 299 24.05 1.78 -7.54
N ARG A 300 24.15 3.08 -7.83
CA ARG A 300 25.38 3.86 -7.60
C ARG A 300 25.85 3.84 -6.14
N SER A 301 24.93 3.71 -5.20
CA SER A 301 25.22 3.64 -3.76
C SER A 301 24.99 2.25 -3.16
N ASN A 302 24.85 1.21 -3.97
CA ASN A 302 24.75 -0.16 -3.49
C ASN A 302 26.05 -0.55 -2.76
N PRO A 303 26.00 -0.87 -1.46
CA PRO A 303 27.24 -1.17 -0.72
C PRO A 303 27.86 -2.52 -1.10
N VAL A 304 27.09 -3.43 -1.69
CA VAL A 304 27.54 -4.80 -2.04
C VAL A 304 27.24 -5.14 -3.51
N PRO A 305 27.74 -4.36 -4.48
CA PRO A 305 27.39 -4.53 -5.90
C PRO A 305 27.88 -5.86 -6.47
N HIS A 306 28.87 -6.49 -5.84
CA HIS A 306 29.40 -7.81 -6.21
C HIS A 306 28.42 -8.95 -5.89
N LEU A 307 27.45 -8.74 -5.01
CA LEU A 307 26.45 -9.75 -4.65
C LEU A 307 25.22 -9.69 -5.58
N TYR A 308 24.71 -8.49 -5.87
CA TYR A 308 23.49 -8.28 -6.66
C TYR A 308 23.30 -6.82 -7.06
N ALA A 309 22.52 -6.60 -8.09
CA ALA A 309 21.89 -5.31 -8.36
C ALA A 309 20.62 -5.14 -7.51
N LEU A 310 20.35 -3.90 -7.12
CA LEU A 310 19.12 -3.52 -6.42
C LEU A 310 17.98 -3.36 -7.44
N GLU A 311 16.86 -4.06 -7.24
CA GLU A 311 15.74 -4.09 -8.17
C GLU A 311 14.40 -3.69 -7.51
N ALA A 312 14.31 -3.73 -6.18
CA ALA A 312 13.09 -3.44 -5.44
C ALA A 312 13.40 -2.86 -4.06
N THR A 313 12.36 -2.26 -3.49
CA THR A 313 12.35 -1.73 -2.13
C THR A 313 11.32 -2.45 -1.27
N ASN A 314 11.36 -2.21 0.05
CA ASN A 314 10.24 -2.49 0.95
C ASN A 314 8.99 -1.64 0.60
N PRO A 315 7.84 -1.87 1.27
CA PRO A 315 6.57 -1.20 0.92
C PRO A 315 6.56 0.33 0.94
N CYS A 316 7.40 0.96 1.76
CA CYS A 316 7.44 2.42 1.90
C CYS A 316 8.61 3.08 1.14
N GLY A 317 9.44 2.31 0.45
CA GLY A 317 10.51 2.82 -0.41
C GLY A 317 11.79 3.23 0.30
N GLU A 318 11.87 3.14 1.64
CA GLU A 318 13.04 3.56 2.39
C GLU A 318 14.18 2.54 2.41
N GLN A 319 13.93 1.29 2.00
CA GLN A 319 14.90 0.20 2.04
C GLN A 319 15.07 -0.45 0.68
N TRP A 320 16.12 -0.10 -0.04
CA TRP A 320 16.63 -0.88 -1.15
C TRP A 320 17.38 -2.10 -0.60
N LEU A 321 16.92 -3.29 -0.91
CA LEU A 321 17.43 -4.54 -0.39
C LEU A 321 17.69 -5.54 -1.52
N GLY A 322 18.69 -6.38 -1.34
CA GLY A 322 18.94 -7.52 -2.22
C GLY A 322 18.03 -8.71 -1.93
N PRO A 323 18.15 -9.79 -2.70
CA PRO A 323 17.37 -11.00 -2.54
C PRO A 323 17.46 -11.59 -1.12
N TYR A 324 16.31 -11.79 -0.48
CA TYR A 324 16.15 -12.29 0.89
C TYR A 324 16.73 -11.38 1.98
N GLU A 325 17.21 -10.21 1.66
CA GLU A 325 17.67 -9.26 2.66
C GLU A 325 16.50 -8.63 3.42
N ASN A 326 16.81 -8.17 4.58
CA ASN A 326 15.92 -7.44 5.47
C ASN A 326 16.71 -6.38 6.23
N CYS A 327 15.98 -5.48 6.87
CA CYS A 327 16.60 -4.44 7.67
C CYS A 327 15.92 -4.29 9.03
N CYS A 328 16.76 -4.13 10.05
CA CYS A 328 16.36 -3.76 11.40
C CYS A 328 16.34 -2.25 11.49
N LEU A 329 15.15 -1.68 11.68
CA LEU A 329 14.93 -0.23 11.66
C LEU A 329 14.80 0.35 13.06
N GLY A 330 15.25 1.59 13.22
CA GLY A 330 15.00 2.40 14.40
C GLY A 330 15.17 3.88 14.06
N SER A 331 14.58 4.76 14.86
CA SER A 331 14.60 6.20 14.59
C SER A 331 14.93 6.99 15.85
N ILE A 332 15.88 7.90 15.73
CA ILE A 332 16.18 8.92 16.73
C ILE A 332 15.05 9.96 16.72
N ASN A 333 14.57 10.29 17.91
CA ASN A 333 13.60 11.35 18.10
C ASN A 333 14.31 12.70 18.27
N LEU A 334 14.37 13.48 17.21
CA LEU A 334 15.06 14.78 17.27
C LEU A 334 14.40 15.77 18.23
N ALA A 335 13.10 15.66 18.49
CA ALA A 335 12.40 16.55 19.43
C ALA A 335 12.97 16.46 20.86
N THR A 336 13.56 15.32 21.26
CA THR A 336 14.21 15.15 22.57
C THR A 336 15.64 15.70 22.65
N HIS A 337 16.16 16.19 21.52
CA HIS A 337 17.48 16.79 21.41
C HIS A 337 17.44 18.32 21.32
N ALA A 338 16.32 18.91 21.74
CA ALA A 338 16.18 20.33 21.92
C ALA A 338 17.06 20.80 23.10
N GLY A 339 17.99 21.71 22.82
CA GLY A 339 18.83 22.36 23.83
C GLY A 339 18.15 23.56 24.46
N THR A 340 18.89 24.32 25.27
CA THR A 340 18.42 25.59 25.80
C THR A 340 18.56 26.71 24.75
N HIS A 341 17.72 27.77 24.85
CA HIS A 341 17.83 28.95 23.98
C HIS A 341 17.81 28.68 22.46
N HIS A 342 16.84 27.86 22.02
CA HIS A 342 16.65 27.54 20.59
C HIS A 342 17.87 26.87 19.94
N THR A 343 18.64 26.10 20.71
CA THR A 343 19.76 25.30 20.20
C THR A 343 19.43 23.82 20.13
N MET A 344 20.32 23.06 19.53
CA MET A 344 20.27 21.61 19.52
C MET A 344 21.31 21.00 20.47
N ASP A 345 20.95 19.95 21.21
CA ASP A 345 21.87 19.19 22.06
C ASP A 345 22.61 18.12 21.22
N TRP A 346 23.70 18.55 20.59
CA TRP A 346 24.51 17.71 19.71
C TRP A 346 25.23 16.59 20.46
N GLU A 347 25.60 16.82 21.73
CA GLU A 347 26.30 15.78 22.49
C GLU A 347 25.36 14.66 22.90
N LYS A 348 24.14 14.99 23.32
CA LYS A 348 23.09 14.00 23.55
C LYS A 348 22.78 13.23 22.26
N LEU A 349 22.66 13.93 21.12
CA LEU A 349 22.42 13.28 19.82
C LEU A 349 23.54 12.30 19.49
N ARG A 350 24.79 12.66 19.72
CA ARG A 350 25.95 11.79 19.49
C ARG A 350 25.85 10.51 20.32
N GLN A 351 25.57 10.64 21.62
CA GLN A 351 25.48 9.50 22.54
C GLN A 351 24.33 8.57 22.15
N ASP A 352 23.16 9.13 21.84
CA ASP A 352 21.98 8.36 21.46
C ASP A 352 22.16 7.65 20.10
N VAL A 353 22.84 8.26 19.13
CA VAL A 353 23.20 7.62 17.85
C VAL A 353 24.16 6.44 18.07
N ILE A 354 25.19 6.60 18.89
CA ILE A 354 26.13 5.53 19.20
C ILE A 354 25.40 4.34 19.83
N LEU A 355 24.57 4.57 20.82
CA LEU A 355 23.83 3.52 21.51
C LEU A 355 22.76 2.88 20.62
N ALA A 356 22.10 3.68 19.76
CA ALA A 356 21.11 3.18 18.79
C ALA A 356 21.72 2.28 17.71
N VAL A 357 22.90 2.60 17.20
CA VAL A 357 23.61 1.76 16.23
C VAL A 357 23.98 0.43 16.85
N ARG A 358 24.52 0.43 18.07
CA ARG A 358 24.81 -0.78 18.82
C ARG A 358 23.55 -1.64 19.03
N PHE A 359 22.46 -1.01 19.49
CA PHE A 359 21.17 -1.66 19.64
C PHE A 359 20.70 -2.32 18.33
N LEU A 360 20.81 -1.63 17.19
CA LEU A 360 20.38 -2.15 15.90
C LEU A 360 21.28 -3.29 15.37
N ASP A 361 22.59 -3.23 15.61
CA ASP A 361 23.50 -4.36 15.29
C ASP A 361 23.17 -5.60 16.14
N ASP A 362 22.84 -5.39 17.42
CA ASP A 362 22.39 -6.46 18.32
C ASP A 362 21.04 -7.06 17.88
N VAL A 363 20.13 -6.24 17.32
CA VAL A 363 18.85 -6.73 16.77
C VAL A 363 19.09 -7.72 15.62
N VAL A 364 20.13 -7.53 14.80
CA VAL A 364 20.48 -8.48 13.73
C VAL A 364 20.78 -9.85 14.29
N ASP A 365 21.48 -9.94 15.42
CA ASP A 365 21.83 -11.20 16.06
C ASP A 365 20.69 -11.77 16.94
N ALA A 366 19.89 -10.91 17.58
CA ALA A 366 18.75 -11.30 18.40
C ALA A 366 17.58 -11.84 17.59
N ASN A 367 17.49 -11.47 16.33
CA ASN A 367 16.37 -11.79 15.44
C ASN A 367 16.36 -13.30 15.09
N GLN A 368 15.26 -13.97 15.38
CA GLN A 368 15.05 -15.36 14.97
C GLN A 368 14.65 -15.51 13.51
N TYR A 369 14.29 -14.41 12.85
CA TYR A 369 13.77 -14.36 11.48
C TYR A 369 12.52 -15.25 11.32
N VAL A 370 12.34 -15.85 10.12
CA VAL A 370 11.30 -16.84 9.86
C VAL A 370 11.99 -18.19 9.65
N PRO A 371 11.96 -19.11 10.64
CA PRO A 371 12.73 -20.36 10.56
C PRO A 371 12.43 -21.22 9.34
N ALA A 372 11.21 -21.13 8.80
CA ALA A 372 10.80 -21.84 7.59
C ALA A 372 11.38 -21.25 6.29
N VAL A 373 12.10 -20.13 6.37
CA VAL A 373 12.80 -19.45 5.27
C VAL A 373 14.23 -19.09 5.72
N PRO A 374 15.14 -20.07 5.86
CA PRO A 374 16.45 -19.88 6.48
C PRO A 374 17.35 -18.89 5.72
N THR A 375 17.16 -18.75 4.42
CA THR A 375 17.87 -17.79 3.58
C THR A 375 17.74 -16.33 4.04
N LEU A 376 16.68 -15.97 4.77
CA LEU A 376 16.52 -14.63 5.36
C LEU A 376 17.60 -14.35 6.42
N LYS A 377 17.89 -15.32 7.29
CA LYS A 377 18.93 -15.20 8.31
C LYS A 377 20.32 -15.12 7.67
N GLU A 378 20.58 -15.98 6.68
CA GLU A 378 21.85 -16.02 5.96
C GLU A 378 22.12 -14.69 5.24
N ALA A 379 21.12 -14.14 4.54
CA ALA A 379 21.26 -12.87 3.84
C ALA A 379 21.46 -11.69 4.81
N ALA A 380 20.69 -11.65 5.90
CA ALA A 380 20.82 -10.61 6.94
C ALA A 380 22.21 -10.59 7.57
N HIS A 381 22.71 -11.77 8.00
CA HIS A 381 24.04 -11.88 8.63
C HIS A 381 25.18 -11.61 7.65
N ARG A 382 25.01 -11.91 6.35
CA ARG A 382 26.02 -11.67 5.31
C ARG A 382 26.35 -10.20 5.12
N ALA A 383 25.32 -9.34 5.07
CA ALA A 383 25.46 -7.90 4.84
C ALA A 383 25.31 -7.05 6.13
N ARG A 384 24.65 -7.58 7.16
CA ARG A 384 24.39 -6.90 8.44
C ARG A 384 23.87 -5.48 8.28
N ARG A 385 22.89 -5.29 7.38
CA ARG A 385 22.28 -3.98 7.17
C ARG A 385 21.46 -3.58 8.40
N ILE A 386 21.66 -2.36 8.85
CA ILE A 386 20.80 -1.68 9.83
C ILE A 386 20.23 -0.43 9.18
N GLY A 387 19.19 0.13 9.77
CA GLY A 387 18.51 1.31 9.24
C GLY A 387 18.20 2.28 10.38
N LEU A 388 19.20 3.05 10.81
CA LEU A 388 19.01 4.14 11.73
C LEU A 388 18.47 5.35 10.97
N GLY A 389 17.30 5.87 11.40
CA GLY A 389 16.66 7.05 10.86
C GLY A 389 16.42 8.11 11.92
N ILE A 390 15.60 9.07 11.52
CA ILE A 390 15.16 10.19 12.37
C ILE A 390 13.63 10.26 12.36
N MET A 391 13.07 10.87 13.38
CA MET A 391 11.68 11.37 13.47
C MET A 391 11.69 12.70 14.23
N GLY A 392 10.66 13.52 14.04
CA GLY A 392 10.57 14.83 14.68
C GLY A 392 11.54 15.86 14.09
N LEU A 393 11.87 15.77 12.79
CA LEU A 393 12.68 16.81 12.13
C LEU A 393 11.97 18.17 12.17
N ALA A 394 10.68 18.23 11.88
CA ALA A 394 9.91 19.45 11.95
C ALA A 394 9.80 19.97 13.39
N ASP A 395 9.69 19.09 14.38
CA ASP A 395 9.63 19.43 15.80
C ASP A 395 10.91 20.17 16.24
N ILE A 396 12.08 19.64 15.90
CA ILE A 396 13.35 20.33 16.25
C ILE A 396 13.52 21.62 15.47
N MET A 397 13.04 21.69 14.21
CA MET A 397 13.06 22.94 13.44
C MET A 397 12.17 24.01 14.09
N TYR A 398 11.00 23.66 14.60
CA TYR A 398 10.16 24.57 15.39
C TYR A 398 10.90 25.08 16.62
N HIS A 399 11.62 24.20 17.33
CA HIS A 399 12.37 24.56 18.53
C HIS A 399 13.53 25.51 18.22
N VAL A 400 14.31 25.26 17.16
CA VAL A 400 15.45 26.13 16.79
C VAL A 400 15.02 27.39 16.05
N GLY A 401 13.75 27.51 15.65
CA GLY A 401 13.19 28.68 14.98
C GLY A 401 13.48 28.73 13.49
N VAL A 402 13.68 27.60 12.86
CA VAL A 402 14.02 27.48 11.43
C VAL A 402 12.83 26.95 10.64
N ARG A 403 12.49 27.61 9.50
CA ARG A 403 11.39 27.19 8.64
C ARG A 403 11.73 25.95 7.84
N TYR A 404 10.88 24.92 7.89
CA TYR A 404 11.00 23.76 7.04
C TYR A 404 10.92 24.13 5.55
N GLY A 405 11.85 23.63 4.73
CA GLY A 405 11.90 23.87 3.28
C GLY A 405 12.57 25.17 2.85
N SER A 406 12.84 26.13 3.78
CA SER A 406 13.67 27.30 3.49
C SER A 406 15.13 26.91 3.24
N ASP A 407 15.93 27.79 2.64
CA ASP A 407 17.36 27.52 2.43
C ASP A 407 18.10 27.27 3.74
N GLU A 408 17.78 28.02 4.81
CA GLU A 408 18.29 27.80 6.16
C GLU A 408 17.81 26.45 6.73
N GLY A 409 16.52 26.10 6.51
CA GLY A 409 15.96 24.81 6.90
C GLY A 409 16.59 23.63 6.18
N LEU A 410 16.92 23.77 4.88
CA LEU A 410 17.64 22.78 4.11
C LEU A 410 19.06 22.57 4.66
N GLU A 411 19.74 23.66 4.99
CA GLU A 411 21.08 23.61 5.59
C GLU A 411 21.05 22.94 6.96
N PHE A 412 20.10 23.31 7.84
CA PHE A 412 19.94 22.70 9.15
C PHE A 412 19.68 21.19 9.04
N ALA A 413 18.73 20.78 8.20
CA ALA A 413 18.44 19.38 7.95
C ALA A 413 19.67 18.61 7.44
N SER A 414 20.42 19.22 6.52
CA SER A 414 21.67 18.66 6.00
C SER A 414 22.71 18.46 7.11
N GLN A 415 22.92 19.43 7.99
CA GLN A 415 23.88 19.32 9.10
C GLN A 415 23.46 18.26 10.13
N VAL A 416 22.17 18.16 10.44
CA VAL A 416 21.64 17.13 11.37
C VAL A 416 21.86 15.72 10.83
N ILE A 417 21.46 15.46 9.58
CA ILE A 417 21.56 14.11 9.02
C ILE A 417 23.01 13.72 8.72
N GLU A 418 23.86 14.68 8.35
CA GLU A 418 25.29 14.46 8.22
C GLU A 418 25.91 14.01 9.55
N PHE A 419 25.56 14.65 10.65
CA PHE A 419 26.03 14.30 11.99
C PHE A 419 25.56 12.90 12.41
N VAL A 420 24.30 12.57 12.18
CA VAL A 420 23.77 11.22 12.42
C VAL A 420 24.52 10.18 11.58
N ARG A 421 24.71 10.46 10.29
CA ARG A 421 25.45 9.56 9.37
C ARG A 421 26.87 9.34 9.83
N TYR A 422 27.57 10.40 10.18
CA TYR A 422 28.96 10.34 10.62
C TYR A 422 29.13 9.44 11.85
N TRP A 423 28.30 9.66 12.90
CA TRP A 423 28.39 8.88 14.13
C TRP A 423 27.87 7.45 13.97
N ALA A 424 26.92 7.23 13.06
CA ALA A 424 26.49 5.87 12.71
C ALA A 424 27.63 5.07 12.05
N MET A 425 28.37 5.67 11.12
CA MET A 425 29.52 5.03 10.51
C MET A 425 30.65 4.83 11.52
N ARG A 426 30.96 5.85 12.34
CA ARG A 426 32.01 5.74 13.37
C ARG A 426 31.72 4.56 14.30
N THR A 427 30.50 4.48 14.82
CA THR A 427 30.09 3.36 15.68
C THR A 427 30.16 2.01 14.98
N SER A 428 29.74 1.94 13.70
CA SER A 428 29.82 0.69 12.92
C SER A 428 31.28 0.25 12.70
N ILE A 429 32.23 1.18 12.60
CA ILE A 429 33.67 0.87 12.57
C ILE A 429 34.13 0.39 13.95
N ASP A 430 33.75 1.05 15.04
CA ASP A 430 34.11 0.62 16.39
C ASP A 430 33.59 -0.80 16.68
N LEU A 431 32.36 -1.12 16.23
CA LEU A 431 31.81 -2.48 16.28
C LEU A 431 32.59 -3.47 15.41
N ALA A 432 33.11 -3.02 14.26
CA ALA A 432 33.98 -3.87 13.44
C ALA A 432 35.30 -4.19 14.13
N ILE A 433 35.88 -3.26 14.90
CA ILE A 433 37.07 -3.48 15.72
C ILE A 433 36.77 -4.50 16.83
N GLU A 434 35.59 -4.39 17.49
CA GLU A 434 35.19 -5.29 18.56
C GLU A 434 34.81 -6.70 18.08
N ARG A 435 34.12 -6.82 16.92
CA ARG A 435 33.37 -8.02 16.49
C ARG A 435 33.68 -8.50 15.09
N GLY A 436 34.57 -7.81 14.38
CA GLY A 436 34.85 -8.02 12.96
C GLY A 436 33.87 -7.32 12.02
N PRO A 437 34.27 -7.05 10.77
CA PRO A 437 33.43 -6.44 9.75
C PRO A 437 32.31 -7.38 9.31
N PHE A 438 31.36 -6.86 8.48
CA PHE A 438 30.32 -7.72 7.92
C PHE A 438 30.93 -8.78 6.98
N PRO A 439 30.40 -10.04 6.97
CA PRO A 439 31.03 -11.17 6.29
C PRO A 439 31.27 -10.98 4.79
N ALA A 440 30.41 -10.24 4.08
CA ALA A 440 30.57 -9.99 2.64
C ALA A 440 31.30 -8.67 2.32
N ILE A 441 32.21 -8.22 3.19
CA ILE A 441 32.93 -6.96 2.97
C ILE A 441 33.89 -7.01 1.78
N SER A 442 34.50 -8.17 1.52
CA SER A 442 35.38 -8.34 0.36
C SER A 442 34.61 -8.22 -0.95
N GLY A 443 35.07 -7.34 -1.86
CA GLY A 443 34.36 -6.97 -3.09
C GLY A 443 33.23 -5.94 -2.90
N SER A 444 32.96 -5.48 -1.67
CA SER A 444 32.04 -4.38 -1.39
C SER A 444 32.69 -3.01 -1.65
N ILE A 445 31.90 -1.94 -1.60
CA ILE A 445 32.49 -0.59 -1.65
C ILE A 445 33.37 -0.27 -0.44
N TYR A 446 33.21 -1.01 0.66
CA TYR A 446 33.97 -0.90 1.91
C TYR A 446 35.12 -1.92 2.03
N ASP A 447 35.44 -2.62 0.98
CA ASP A 447 36.55 -3.59 0.98
C ASP A 447 37.85 -2.91 1.40
N PRO A 448 38.49 -3.28 2.53
CA PRO A 448 39.74 -2.64 2.98
C PRO A 448 40.90 -2.76 1.95
N GLU A 449 40.93 -3.83 1.15
CA GLU A 449 41.94 -4.05 0.11
C GLU A 449 41.66 -3.21 -1.16
N ASN A 450 40.39 -2.87 -1.41
CA ASN A 450 39.97 -2.11 -2.58
C ASN A 450 38.84 -1.13 -2.25
N LEU A 451 39.07 -0.21 -1.33
CA LEU A 451 38.10 0.76 -0.85
C LEU A 451 37.71 1.73 -1.95
N THR A 452 36.45 1.63 -2.42
CA THR A 452 35.92 2.53 -3.44
C THR A 452 34.91 3.54 -2.86
N TRP A 453 34.48 3.34 -1.60
CA TRP A 453 33.60 4.28 -0.92
C TRP A 453 34.26 5.66 -0.77
N GLN A 454 33.46 6.69 -1.00
CA GLN A 454 33.87 8.09 -0.81
C GLN A 454 32.99 8.77 0.22
N PRO A 455 33.52 9.73 1.00
CA PRO A 455 32.71 10.54 1.88
C PRO A 455 31.56 11.25 1.14
N PRO A 456 30.35 11.29 1.71
CA PRO A 456 29.27 12.03 1.12
C PRO A 456 29.54 13.54 1.16
N SER A 457 28.93 14.27 0.22
CA SER A 457 29.05 15.72 0.15
C SER A 457 27.67 16.38 0.30
N PRO A 458 27.58 17.51 0.99
CA PRO A 458 26.32 18.23 1.12
C PRO A 458 25.89 18.84 -0.22
N LEU A 459 24.59 18.86 -0.47
CA LEU A 459 23.99 19.53 -1.64
C LEU A 459 23.82 21.05 -1.42
N VAL A 460 23.89 21.50 -0.19
CA VAL A 460 23.81 22.93 0.19
C VAL A 460 25.01 23.29 1.05
N SER A 461 25.48 24.53 0.96
CA SER A 461 26.61 24.99 1.77
C SER A 461 26.21 25.08 3.25
N HIS A 462 27.10 24.71 4.16
CA HIS A 462 26.93 24.86 5.61
C HIS A 462 27.53 26.19 6.04
N LEU A 463 26.69 27.21 6.16
CA LEU A 463 27.11 28.60 6.46
C LEU A 463 26.74 29.01 7.88
N HIS A 464 25.65 28.43 8.43
CA HIS A 464 25.17 28.75 9.78
C HIS A 464 25.78 27.84 10.83
N ASP A 465 26.08 28.40 11.98
CA ASP A 465 26.58 27.65 13.13
C ASP A 465 25.46 27.41 14.14
N TRP A 466 25.00 26.18 14.23
CA TRP A 466 24.08 25.73 15.29
C TRP A 466 24.79 25.02 16.45
N GLY A 467 26.09 25.28 16.63
CA GLY A 467 26.90 24.64 17.66
C GLY A 467 27.26 23.18 17.38
N ARG A 468 27.17 22.74 16.12
CA ARG A 468 27.50 21.38 15.72
C ARG A 468 29.00 21.12 15.89
N PRO A 469 29.40 20.06 16.65
CA PRO A 469 30.79 19.63 16.71
C PRO A 469 31.37 19.34 15.34
N GLU A 470 32.67 19.63 15.16
CA GLU A 470 33.39 19.33 13.93
C GLU A 470 33.44 17.82 13.69
N ILE A 471 33.30 17.40 12.44
CA ILE A 471 33.36 16.01 11.99
C ILE A 471 34.47 15.84 10.95
N PHE A 472 35.06 14.64 10.89
CA PHE A 472 36.28 14.37 10.08
C PHE A 472 36.09 13.14 9.20
N TRP A 473 35.52 13.33 8.01
CA TRP A 473 35.27 12.24 7.05
C TRP A 473 36.52 11.49 6.62
N ASP A 474 37.66 12.16 6.55
CA ASP A 474 38.94 11.52 6.20
C ASP A 474 39.32 10.42 7.20
N ARG A 475 39.05 10.64 8.50
CA ARG A 475 39.28 9.61 9.53
C ARG A 475 38.38 8.39 9.31
N ILE A 476 37.11 8.59 8.95
CA ILE A 476 36.21 7.49 8.62
C ILE A 476 36.76 6.66 7.46
N HIS A 477 37.22 7.34 6.40
CA HIS A 477 37.81 6.67 5.23
C HIS A 477 39.08 5.87 5.60
N GLU A 478 39.98 6.45 6.40
CA GLU A 478 41.21 5.78 6.87
C GLU A 478 40.88 4.56 7.76
N ASP A 479 39.93 4.71 8.69
CA ASP A 479 39.56 3.66 9.62
C ASP A 479 38.80 2.50 8.95
N ILE A 480 38.00 2.76 7.93
CA ILE A 480 37.42 1.69 7.09
C ILE A 480 38.53 0.90 6.40
N ARG A 481 39.52 1.58 5.83
CA ARG A 481 40.66 0.91 5.17
C ARG A 481 41.44 0.03 6.13
N LYS A 482 41.50 0.41 7.41
CA LYS A 482 42.27 -0.30 8.43
C LYS A 482 41.51 -1.42 9.10
N HIS A 483 40.23 -1.22 9.38
CA HIS A 483 39.40 -2.07 10.25
C HIS A 483 38.20 -2.67 9.54
N GLY A 484 37.82 -2.15 8.38
CA GLY A 484 36.52 -2.43 7.76
C GLY A 484 35.37 -1.73 8.49
N ILE A 485 34.14 -2.17 8.23
CA ILE A 485 32.93 -1.66 8.85
C ILE A 485 31.98 -2.81 9.17
N ARG A 486 31.24 -2.73 10.27
CA ARG A 486 30.39 -3.82 10.78
C ARG A 486 29.10 -4.00 9.97
N ASN A 487 28.54 -2.93 9.43
CA ASN A 487 27.25 -2.93 8.76
C ASN A 487 27.40 -2.41 7.33
N ALA A 488 26.89 -3.12 6.34
CA ALA A 488 26.95 -2.71 4.93
C ALA A 488 26.11 -1.45 4.64
N ALA A 489 25.03 -1.22 5.39
CA ALA A 489 24.27 0.02 5.38
C ALA A 489 23.91 0.40 6.82
N GLN A 490 23.89 1.72 7.12
CA GLN A 490 23.66 2.19 8.47
C GLN A 490 22.40 3.07 8.59
N THR A 491 22.08 3.88 7.58
CA THR A 491 21.06 4.93 7.69
C THR A 491 19.91 4.75 6.68
N THR A 492 18.71 5.07 7.15
CA THR A 492 17.47 5.14 6.36
C THR A 492 16.48 6.04 7.06
N ILE A 493 15.52 6.61 6.36
CA ILE A 493 14.45 7.36 7.01
C ILE A 493 13.11 6.67 6.72
N ALA A 494 12.59 5.99 7.74
CA ALA A 494 11.31 5.32 7.71
C ALA A 494 10.14 6.30 7.95
N PRO A 495 8.88 5.94 7.60
CA PRO A 495 7.72 6.81 7.83
C PRO A 495 7.43 7.10 9.30
N THR A 496 7.82 6.25 10.22
CA THR A 496 7.67 6.34 11.70
C THR A 496 6.26 6.55 12.26
N GLY A 497 5.22 6.48 11.46
CA GLY A 497 3.85 6.89 11.80
C GLY A 497 3.30 6.39 13.16
N THR A 498 3.63 5.16 13.59
CA THR A 498 3.19 4.65 14.90
C THR A 498 4.17 5.03 16.01
N ILE A 499 5.47 4.87 15.77
CA ILE A 499 6.48 5.12 16.81
C ILE A 499 6.62 6.62 17.11
N ALA A 500 6.49 7.49 16.13
CA ALA A 500 6.47 8.95 16.32
C ALA A 500 5.27 9.38 17.19
N THR A 501 4.08 8.82 16.95
CA THR A 501 2.90 9.08 17.81
C THR A 501 3.13 8.66 19.26
N VAL A 502 3.80 7.51 19.49
CA VAL A 502 4.14 7.03 20.84
C VAL A 502 5.21 7.91 21.47
N ALA A 503 6.20 8.33 20.70
CA ALA A 503 7.28 9.21 21.15
C ALA A 503 6.81 10.65 21.46
N GLY A 504 5.63 11.03 20.96
CA GLY A 504 5.09 12.39 21.11
C GLY A 504 5.60 13.37 20.06
N CYS A 505 6.16 12.90 18.94
CA CYS A 505 6.55 13.76 17.82
C CYS A 505 5.31 14.20 17.02
N GLU A 506 5.32 15.44 16.55
CA GLU A 506 4.33 15.99 15.63
C GLU A 506 4.71 15.71 14.16
N GLY A 507 6.01 15.79 13.85
CA GLY A 507 6.58 15.45 12.54
C GLY A 507 6.95 13.96 12.44
N TYR A 508 6.45 13.29 11.39
CA TYR A 508 6.74 11.87 11.13
C TYR A 508 7.97 11.73 10.24
N GLY A 509 8.97 10.96 10.68
CA GLY A 509 10.21 10.81 9.93
C GLY A 509 10.86 12.16 9.62
N CYS A 510 11.05 12.43 8.32
CA CYS A 510 11.53 13.71 7.81
C CYS A 510 10.40 14.59 7.22
N GLU A 511 9.14 14.22 7.42
CA GLU A 511 8.03 15.01 6.91
C GLU A 511 7.84 16.31 7.71
N PRO A 512 7.31 17.37 7.08
CA PRO A 512 6.78 18.49 7.85
C PRO A 512 5.60 18.02 8.70
N VAL A 513 5.22 18.78 9.73
CA VAL A 513 3.99 18.50 10.47
C VAL A 513 2.80 18.52 9.52
N PHE A 514 1.90 17.57 9.65
CA PHE A 514 0.74 17.48 8.76
C PHE A 514 -0.17 18.70 8.85
N ALA A 515 -0.55 19.05 10.09
CA ALA A 515 -1.34 20.23 10.44
C ALA A 515 -1.15 20.50 11.93
N LEU A 516 -1.23 21.76 12.36
CA LEU A 516 -1.12 22.16 13.78
C LEU A 516 -2.34 21.68 14.59
N ALA A 517 -3.47 21.47 13.93
CA ALA A 517 -4.61 20.78 14.52
C ALA A 517 -5.35 19.98 13.44
N TYR A 518 -5.82 18.77 13.76
CA TYR A 518 -6.46 17.86 12.80
C TYR A 518 -7.31 16.80 13.49
N ILE A 519 -8.12 16.09 12.69
CA ILE A 519 -8.87 14.92 13.10
C ILE A 519 -8.15 13.67 12.58
N ARG A 520 -7.88 12.73 13.48
CA ARG A 520 -7.30 11.44 13.14
C ARG A 520 -8.37 10.36 13.18
N HIS A 521 -8.53 9.66 12.07
CA HIS A 521 -9.40 8.49 11.96
C HIS A 521 -8.67 7.23 12.42
N VAL A 522 -9.22 6.56 13.41
CA VAL A 522 -8.70 5.28 13.93
C VAL A 522 -9.77 4.21 13.79
N ASN A 523 -9.50 3.20 12.98
CA ASN A 523 -10.41 2.05 12.89
C ASN A 523 -10.28 1.19 14.16
N ASP A 524 -11.29 1.22 15.01
CA ASP A 524 -11.41 0.37 16.20
C ASP A 524 -12.52 -0.69 15.98
N ASN A 525 -12.12 -1.88 15.52
CA ASN A 525 -13.03 -3.01 15.28
C ASN A 525 -14.21 -2.69 14.34
N GLY A 526 -13.93 -1.95 13.25
CA GLY A 526 -14.94 -1.56 12.27
C GLY A 526 -15.72 -0.28 12.61
N LYS A 527 -15.38 0.38 13.74
CA LYS A 527 -15.86 1.72 14.08
C LYS A 527 -14.78 2.76 13.79
N ASP A 528 -15.15 3.82 13.10
CA ASP A 528 -14.27 4.97 12.91
C ASP A 528 -14.29 5.83 14.18
N LEU A 529 -13.20 5.84 14.92
CA LEU A 529 -13.00 6.69 16.08
C LEU A 529 -12.25 7.95 15.61
N GLN A 530 -12.87 9.11 15.78
CA GLN A 530 -12.30 10.41 15.44
C GLN A 530 -11.63 11.01 16.68
N LEU A 531 -10.32 11.27 16.59
CA LEU A 531 -9.54 11.87 17.65
C LEU A 531 -9.09 13.26 17.20
N ALA A 532 -9.53 14.31 17.88
CA ALA A 532 -9.01 15.66 17.67
C ALA A 532 -7.60 15.78 18.27
N TYR A 533 -6.73 16.45 17.55
CA TYR A 533 -5.34 16.72 17.93
C TYR A 533 -5.05 18.21 17.76
N ALA A 534 -4.36 18.81 18.71
CA ALA A 534 -3.78 20.16 18.62
C ALA A 534 -2.30 20.07 18.98
N SER A 535 -1.46 20.88 18.32
CA SER A 535 -0.01 20.89 18.49
C SER A 535 0.39 21.46 19.87
N PRO A 536 0.97 20.65 20.78
CA PRO A 536 1.49 21.16 22.05
C PRO A 536 2.66 22.13 21.87
N LEU A 537 3.47 21.97 20.81
CA LEU A 537 4.59 22.88 20.50
C LEU A 537 4.08 24.25 20.09
N PHE A 538 3.04 24.30 19.28
CA PHE A 538 2.42 25.56 18.88
C PHE A 538 1.74 26.27 20.05
N GLU A 539 0.95 25.53 20.84
CA GLU A 539 0.32 26.09 22.05
C GLU A 539 1.36 26.69 23.01
N LYS A 540 2.47 25.97 23.24
CA LYS A 540 3.59 26.46 24.04
C LYS A 540 4.19 27.75 23.46
N ALA A 541 4.41 27.80 22.16
CA ALA A 541 4.95 28.98 21.48
C ALA A 541 4.02 30.19 21.60
N LEU A 542 2.70 30.01 21.54
CA LEU A 542 1.73 31.08 21.78
C LEU A 542 1.79 31.61 23.23
N VAL A 543 1.98 30.71 24.21
CA VAL A 543 2.20 31.13 25.62
C VAL A 543 3.48 31.94 25.78
N GLU A 544 4.58 31.51 25.20
CA GLU A 544 5.88 32.18 25.21
C GLU A 544 5.84 33.54 24.50
N ALA A 545 4.97 33.67 23.47
CA ALA A 545 4.69 34.94 22.81
C ALA A 545 3.85 35.92 23.64
N GLY A 546 3.35 35.52 24.81
CA GLY A 546 2.60 36.35 25.73
C GLY A 546 1.11 36.50 25.43
N LEU A 547 0.53 35.67 24.59
CA LEU A 547 -0.90 35.69 24.32
C LEU A 547 -1.71 35.11 25.49
N ASP A 548 -2.84 35.75 25.78
CA ASP A 548 -3.73 35.31 26.86
C ASP A 548 -4.52 34.03 26.46
N GLU A 549 -5.23 33.46 27.42
CA GLU A 549 -5.95 32.18 27.20
C GLU A 549 -7.09 32.33 26.19
N GLN A 550 -7.77 33.48 26.11
CA GLN A 550 -8.86 33.72 25.17
C GLN A 550 -8.33 33.89 23.75
N GLU A 551 -7.22 34.60 23.57
CA GLU A 551 -6.54 34.79 22.30
C GLU A 551 -6.03 33.43 21.77
N ARG A 552 -5.37 32.65 22.63
CA ARG A 552 -4.88 31.31 22.25
C ARG A 552 -6.02 30.38 21.83
N GLN A 553 -7.14 30.34 22.58
CA GLN A 553 -8.27 29.51 22.24
C GLN A 553 -8.89 29.93 20.88
N ALA A 554 -9.03 31.21 20.62
CA ALA A 554 -9.54 31.73 19.34
C ALA A 554 -8.63 31.33 18.17
N ILE A 555 -7.30 31.37 18.35
CA ILE A 555 -6.31 30.93 17.35
C ILE A 555 -6.41 29.42 17.14
N VAL A 556 -6.48 28.63 18.22
CA VAL A 556 -6.60 27.14 18.12
C VAL A 556 -7.89 26.76 17.39
N ASP A 557 -8.99 27.45 17.63
CA ASP A 557 -10.26 27.19 16.94
C ASP A 557 -10.19 27.50 15.44
N GLN A 558 -9.43 28.53 15.02
CA GLN A 558 -9.16 28.79 13.61
C GLN A 558 -8.23 27.74 13.00
N VAL A 559 -7.15 27.39 13.70
CA VAL A 559 -6.22 26.34 13.26
C VAL A 559 -6.92 24.97 13.15
N MET A 560 -7.87 24.64 14.06
CA MET A 560 -8.66 23.40 13.95
C MET A 560 -9.46 23.31 12.66
N ARG A 561 -9.85 24.45 12.08
CA ARG A 561 -10.57 24.49 10.80
C ARG A 561 -9.63 24.33 9.62
N ASP A 562 -8.55 25.12 9.58
CA ASP A 562 -7.70 25.27 8.39
C ASP A 562 -6.41 24.41 8.45
N GLY A 563 -5.99 23.97 9.64
CA GLY A 563 -4.80 23.16 9.89
C GLY A 563 -3.50 23.95 10.01
N SER A 564 -3.46 25.20 9.55
CA SER A 564 -2.29 26.09 9.49
C SER A 564 -2.55 27.40 10.22
N CYS A 565 -1.49 28.02 10.74
CA CYS A 565 -1.54 29.36 11.34
C CYS A 565 -1.11 30.48 10.37
N ARG A 566 -0.72 30.15 9.14
CA ARG A 566 -0.07 31.06 8.19
C ARG A 566 -0.90 32.31 7.87
N LEU A 567 -2.22 32.17 7.79
CA LEU A 567 -3.15 33.25 7.43
C LEU A 567 -3.87 33.85 8.63
N ILE A 568 -3.46 33.54 9.87
CA ILE A 568 -4.07 34.05 11.09
C ILE A 568 -3.26 35.26 11.58
N ASP A 569 -3.81 36.47 11.40
CA ASP A 569 -3.11 37.75 11.70
C ASP A 569 -2.82 37.95 13.19
N GLU A 570 -3.62 37.31 14.06
CA GLU A 570 -3.42 37.33 15.51
C GLU A 570 -2.17 36.56 15.97
N VAL A 571 -1.65 35.65 15.13
CA VAL A 571 -0.41 34.95 15.41
C VAL A 571 0.77 35.83 15.01
N PRO A 572 1.76 36.05 15.91
CA PRO A 572 2.95 36.80 15.57
C PRO A 572 3.66 36.29 14.31
N GLN A 573 4.13 37.22 13.46
CA GLN A 573 4.70 36.88 12.16
C GLN A 573 5.83 35.85 12.25
N TYR A 574 6.75 35.97 13.23
CA TYR A 574 7.85 35.03 13.39
C TYR A 574 7.38 33.60 13.71
N LEU A 575 6.23 33.42 14.37
CA LEU A 575 5.63 32.10 14.58
C LEU A 575 4.98 31.60 13.30
N ARG A 576 4.29 32.44 12.52
CA ARG A 576 3.72 32.06 11.21
C ARG A 576 4.80 31.62 10.22
N ASP A 577 5.99 32.19 10.30
CA ASP A 577 7.12 31.85 9.44
C ASP A 577 7.74 30.50 9.81
N VAL A 578 7.73 30.11 11.07
CA VAL A 578 8.37 28.89 11.57
C VAL A 578 7.37 27.71 11.64
N PHE A 579 6.16 27.95 12.16
CA PHE A 579 5.16 26.88 12.35
C PHE A 579 4.40 26.55 11.08
N VAL A 580 5.17 26.28 10.00
CA VAL A 580 4.61 25.84 8.72
C VAL A 580 4.25 24.36 8.75
N VAL A 581 3.17 24.01 8.03
CA VAL A 581 2.66 22.64 7.94
C VAL A 581 2.75 22.15 6.51
N SER A 582 2.41 20.88 6.28
CA SER A 582 2.56 20.21 4.97
C SER A 582 1.88 20.98 3.82
N SER A 583 0.73 21.61 4.07
CA SER A 583 0.03 22.42 3.06
C SER A 583 0.68 23.77 2.76
N ASP A 584 1.59 24.24 3.62
CA ASP A 584 2.30 25.51 3.46
C ASP A 584 3.62 25.34 2.69
N ILE A 585 4.03 24.10 2.42
CA ILE A 585 5.29 23.72 1.78
C ILE A 585 5.05 23.45 0.30
N THR A 586 5.86 24.05 -0.56
CA THR A 586 5.80 23.82 -2.01
C THR A 586 6.37 22.45 -2.38
N ALA A 587 5.98 21.93 -3.54
CA ALA A 587 6.52 20.68 -4.06
C ALA A 587 8.06 20.73 -4.22
N GLU A 588 8.60 21.88 -4.65
CA GLU A 588 10.05 22.10 -4.76
C GLU A 588 10.72 22.00 -3.38
N GLU A 589 10.19 22.67 -2.34
CA GLU A 589 10.71 22.61 -0.99
C GLU A 589 10.67 21.17 -0.42
N HIS A 590 9.59 20.41 -0.70
CA HIS A 590 9.53 18.99 -0.34
C HIS A 590 10.65 18.18 -0.98
N VAL A 591 10.86 18.33 -2.30
CA VAL A 591 11.88 17.58 -3.03
C VAL A 591 13.29 17.99 -2.63
N ARG A 592 13.55 19.30 -2.47
CA ARG A 592 14.86 19.80 -2.02
C ARG A 592 15.21 19.29 -0.62
N THR A 593 14.23 19.28 0.31
CA THR A 593 14.43 18.69 1.64
C THR A 593 14.75 17.19 1.55
N GLN A 594 14.04 16.46 0.71
CA GLN A 594 14.35 15.05 0.46
C GLN A 594 15.79 14.88 -0.05
N ALA A 595 16.19 15.69 -1.00
CA ALA A 595 17.50 15.58 -1.64
C ALA A 595 18.66 15.87 -0.67
N VAL A 596 18.58 16.92 0.14
CA VAL A 596 19.64 17.25 1.11
C VAL A 596 19.80 16.18 2.19
N LEU A 597 18.69 15.54 2.58
CA LEU A 597 18.73 14.40 3.49
C LEU A 597 19.30 13.15 2.80
N GLN A 598 18.90 12.86 1.54
CA GLN A 598 19.37 11.70 0.78
C GLN A 598 20.88 11.73 0.54
N ALA A 599 21.50 12.91 0.48
CA ALA A 599 22.94 13.04 0.33
C ALA A 599 23.72 12.31 1.45
N PHE A 600 23.15 12.20 2.65
CA PHE A 600 23.76 11.56 3.81
C PHE A 600 23.07 10.26 4.24
N VAL A 601 21.96 9.87 3.61
CA VAL A 601 21.29 8.60 3.86
C VAL A 601 21.77 7.55 2.85
N ASP A 602 22.47 6.54 3.32
CA ASP A 602 23.08 5.54 2.45
C ASP A 602 22.08 4.57 1.83
N ASN A 603 21.00 4.22 2.51
CA ASN A 603 19.92 3.48 1.88
C ASN A 603 18.95 4.44 1.20
N SER A 604 17.74 4.57 1.64
CA SER A 604 16.74 5.46 1.04
C SER A 604 15.87 6.09 2.12
N MET A 605 14.82 6.77 1.70
CA MET A 605 13.87 7.36 2.63
C MET A 605 12.44 7.26 2.10
N SER A 606 11.50 7.20 3.01
CA SER A 606 10.09 7.37 2.72
C SER A 606 9.74 8.85 2.77
N LYS A 607 9.36 9.41 1.63
CA LYS A 607 8.98 10.82 1.50
C LYS A 607 7.83 10.99 0.54
N THR A 608 6.82 11.70 1.00
CA THR A 608 5.67 12.09 0.17
C THR A 608 5.77 13.57 -0.18
N VAL A 609 5.67 13.91 -1.45
CA VAL A 609 5.47 15.27 -1.91
C VAL A 609 3.96 15.55 -1.89
N ASN A 610 3.52 16.40 -0.97
CA ASN A 610 2.12 16.74 -0.83
C ASN A 610 1.77 17.92 -1.73
N PHE A 611 0.70 17.76 -2.50
CA PHE A 611 0.19 18.80 -3.41
C PHE A 611 -1.18 19.29 -2.96
N PRO A 612 -1.50 20.57 -3.17
CA PRO A 612 -2.86 21.07 -3.01
C PRO A 612 -3.81 20.44 -4.06
N ALA A 613 -5.11 20.56 -3.84
CA ALA A 613 -6.11 19.96 -4.72
C ALA A 613 -6.12 20.55 -6.16
N GLU A 614 -5.58 21.76 -6.31
CA GLU A 614 -5.51 22.49 -7.55
C GLU A 614 -4.24 22.18 -8.38
N ALA A 615 -3.33 21.35 -7.85
CA ALA A 615 -2.10 20.98 -8.54
C ALA A 615 -2.39 20.27 -9.86
N THR A 616 -1.58 20.56 -10.86
CA THR A 616 -1.68 19.98 -12.19
C THR A 616 -0.81 18.74 -12.38
N GLU A 617 -1.02 18.00 -13.46
CA GLU A 617 -0.12 16.91 -13.87
C GLU A 617 1.31 17.44 -14.12
N GLU A 618 1.45 18.67 -14.66
CA GLU A 618 2.75 19.33 -14.87
C GLU A 618 3.51 19.56 -13.56
N ASP A 619 2.82 19.95 -12.49
CA ASP A 619 3.45 20.13 -11.18
C ASP A 619 4.04 18.81 -10.65
N VAL A 620 3.30 17.72 -10.83
CA VAL A 620 3.78 16.36 -10.46
C VAL A 620 4.96 15.94 -11.34
N ALA A 621 4.89 16.21 -12.66
CA ALA A 621 5.98 15.92 -13.59
C ALA A 621 7.27 16.65 -13.19
N LEU A 622 7.17 17.94 -12.86
CA LEU A 622 8.29 18.77 -12.42
C LEU A 622 8.90 18.24 -11.11
N ALA A 623 8.10 17.80 -10.16
CA ALA A 623 8.58 17.21 -8.91
C ALA A 623 9.36 15.91 -9.16
N TYR A 624 8.91 15.03 -10.04
CA TYR A 624 9.61 13.80 -10.41
C TYR A 624 10.93 14.08 -11.15
N LEU A 625 10.92 15.04 -12.09
CA LEU A 625 12.14 15.48 -12.78
C LEU A 625 13.16 16.09 -11.82
N LEU A 626 12.71 16.93 -10.89
CA LEU A 626 13.58 17.56 -9.88
C LEU A 626 14.17 16.50 -8.92
N ALA A 627 13.36 15.56 -8.44
CA ALA A 627 13.83 14.46 -7.59
C ALA A 627 14.93 13.63 -8.27
N TRP A 628 14.74 13.29 -9.55
CA TRP A 628 15.78 12.61 -10.33
C TRP A 628 17.06 13.44 -10.46
N LYS A 629 16.94 14.73 -10.83
CA LYS A 629 18.10 15.63 -11.02
C LYS A 629 18.90 15.83 -9.75
N LEU A 630 18.24 15.85 -8.61
CA LEU A 630 18.86 16.01 -7.31
C LEU A 630 19.39 14.69 -6.70
N GLY A 631 19.24 13.56 -7.41
CA GLY A 631 19.79 12.27 -6.99
C GLY A 631 18.99 11.54 -5.92
N CYS A 632 17.71 11.85 -5.74
CA CYS A 632 16.81 11.05 -4.90
C CYS A 632 16.73 9.62 -5.42
N LYS A 633 16.51 8.64 -4.53
CA LYS A 633 16.42 7.22 -4.90
C LYS A 633 14.99 6.74 -5.15
N GLY A 634 14.02 7.57 -4.88
CA GLY A 634 12.60 7.35 -5.12
C GLY A 634 11.78 8.46 -4.51
N THR A 635 10.58 8.66 -4.97
CA THR A 635 9.63 9.61 -4.39
C THR A 635 8.19 9.21 -4.69
N THR A 636 7.28 9.65 -3.83
CA THR A 636 5.85 9.43 -3.96
C THR A 636 5.15 10.77 -3.85
N VAL A 637 4.02 10.91 -4.53
CA VAL A 637 3.20 12.12 -4.51
C VAL A 637 1.84 11.84 -3.89
N TYR A 638 1.23 12.87 -3.33
CA TYR A 638 -0.13 12.84 -2.87
C TYR A 638 -0.80 14.17 -3.20
N VAL A 639 -1.85 14.14 -4.01
CA VAL A 639 -2.67 15.32 -4.30
C VAL A 639 -3.86 15.30 -3.34
N THR A 640 -4.11 16.43 -2.68
CA THR A 640 -5.19 16.55 -1.69
C THR A 640 -6.54 16.22 -2.32
N GLY A 641 -7.25 15.25 -1.74
CA GLY A 641 -8.56 14.80 -2.23
C GLY A 641 -8.52 13.74 -3.33
N SER A 642 -7.35 13.32 -3.80
CA SER A 642 -7.19 12.30 -4.84
C SER A 642 -7.57 10.88 -4.38
N ARG A 643 -7.65 10.60 -3.08
CA ARG A 643 -8.05 9.30 -2.51
C ARG A 643 -9.37 9.39 -1.75
N GLU A 644 -10.21 8.37 -1.89
CA GLU A 644 -11.48 8.28 -1.15
C GLU A 644 -11.27 8.12 0.37
N LYS A 645 -10.25 7.36 0.78
CA LYS A 645 -9.95 7.08 2.19
C LYS A 645 -8.68 7.79 2.62
N VAL A 646 -8.81 8.67 3.62
CA VAL A 646 -7.67 9.37 4.25
C VAL A 646 -7.59 9.02 5.74
N VAL A 647 -6.37 9.04 6.30
CA VAL A 647 -6.10 8.74 7.72
C VAL A 647 -6.10 10.00 8.57
N LEU A 648 -5.67 11.11 7.99
CA LEU A 648 -5.58 12.43 8.63
C LEU A 648 -6.33 13.44 7.78
N GLU A 649 -7.18 14.28 8.39
CA GLU A 649 -7.86 15.35 7.69
C GLU A 649 -8.06 16.57 8.57
N THR A 650 -8.07 17.78 7.97
CA THR A 650 -8.49 19.00 8.65
C THR A 650 -10.03 19.10 8.68
N ARG A 651 -10.56 19.94 9.55
CA ARG A 651 -12.02 20.15 9.60
C ARG A 651 -12.58 20.70 8.28
N ALA A 652 -11.84 21.61 7.64
CA ALA A 652 -12.19 22.13 6.31
C ALA A 652 -12.20 21.05 5.22
N THR A 653 -11.26 20.09 5.26
CA THR A 653 -11.24 18.96 4.32
C THR A 653 -12.39 17.99 4.59
N ALA A 654 -12.70 17.72 5.86
CA ALA A 654 -13.85 16.91 6.26
C ALA A 654 -15.18 17.56 5.83
N GLU A 655 -15.33 18.86 6.04
CA GLU A 655 -16.51 19.64 5.63
C GLU A 655 -16.62 19.75 4.09
N LYS A 656 -15.52 19.96 3.37
CA LYS A 656 -15.50 19.91 1.89
C LYS A 656 -15.90 18.53 1.37
N LYS A 657 -15.46 17.44 1.98
CA LYS A 657 -15.91 16.08 1.64
C LYS A 657 -17.40 15.92 1.92
N GLN A 658 -17.89 16.40 3.06
CA GLN A 658 -19.33 16.41 3.35
C GLN A 658 -20.08 17.32 2.38
N THR A 659 -19.50 18.43 1.95
CA THR A 659 -20.09 19.35 0.96
C THR A 659 -19.95 18.81 -0.46
N THR A 660 -18.90 18.06 -0.78
CA THR A 660 -18.72 17.38 -2.10
C THR A 660 -19.56 16.09 -2.15
N VAL A 661 -19.71 15.39 -1.03
CA VAL A 661 -20.69 14.31 -0.86
C VAL A 661 -22.12 14.91 -0.84
N ASN A 662 -22.29 16.16 -0.41
CA ASN A 662 -23.56 16.92 -0.49
C ASN A 662 -23.72 17.71 -1.80
N GLN A 663 -22.66 17.90 -2.63
CA GLN A 663 -22.69 18.50 -3.98
C GLN A 663 -22.63 17.48 -5.12
N SER A 664 -22.09 16.26 -4.90
CA SER A 664 -22.71 15.09 -5.46
C SER A 664 -24.00 14.92 -4.68
N GLN A 665 -24.99 15.75 -5.00
CA GLN A 665 -26.29 15.67 -4.33
C GLN A 665 -26.66 14.19 -4.26
N PRO A 666 -26.93 13.61 -3.08
CA PRO A 666 -27.87 12.51 -3.06
C PRO A 666 -29.04 13.12 -3.81
N PHE A 667 -29.36 12.58 -4.96
CA PHE A 667 -30.53 13.00 -5.69
C PHE A 667 -31.62 13.11 -4.65
N LYS A 668 -32.05 14.34 -4.28
CA LYS A 668 -33.19 14.55 -3.44
C LYS A 668 -34.36 14.03 -4.24
N ARG A 669 -34.58 12.74 -4.15
CA ARG A 669 -35.76 12.14 -4.70
C ARG A 669 -36.86 12.41 -3.70
N TRP A 670 -37.78 13.27 -4.09
CA TRP A 670 -39.09 13.41 -3.50
C TRP A 670 -40.02 12.56 -4.34
N GLU A 671 -40.87 11.78 -3.70
CA GLU A 671 -42.03 11.16 -4.29
C GLU A 671 -43.24 11.89 -3.68
N GLU A 672 -44.10 12.40 -4.55
CA GLU A 672 -45.40 12.92 -4.16
C GLU A 672 -46.36 11.75 -4.09
N ASP A 673 -47.01 11.56 -2.95
CA ASP A 673 -48.10 10.60 -2.81
C ASP A 673 -49.32 11.19 -3.55
N GLU A 674 -49.64 10.62 -4.69
CA GLU A 674 -50.72 11.07 -5.57
C GLU A 674 -52.10 11.16 -4.88
N THR A 675 -52.27 10.47 -3.73
CA THR A 675 -53.49 10.46 -2.95
C THR A 675 -53.52 11.52 -1.85
N THR A 676 -52.38 11.91 -1.31
CA THR A 676 -52.30 12.81 -0.15
C THR A 676 -51.54 14.10 -0.45
N GLY A 677 -50.87 14.23 -1.60
CA GLY A 677 -49.99 15.35 -1.93
C GLY A 677 -48.77 15.48 -1.00
N GLN A 678 -48.46 14.44 -0.23
CA GLN A 678 -47.37 14.47 0.72
C GLN A 678 -46.03 14.08 0.06
N LEU A 679 -45.04 15.00 0.10
CA LEU A 679 -43.69 14.79 -0.37
C LEU A 679 -42.89 13.94 0.64
N THR A 680 -42.44 12.78 0.21
CA THR A 680 -41.52 11.94 1.00
C THR A 680 -40.11 12.16 0.56
N ILE A 681 -39.28 12.73 1.43
CA ILE A 681 -37.82 12.95 1.20
C ILE A 681 -37.04 11.89 2.00
N TRP A 682 -36.19 11.12 1.35
CA TRP A 682 -35.26 10.23 2.05
C TRP A 682 -33.80 10.57 1.72
N THR A 683 -32.95 10.50 2.74
CA THR A 683 -31.52 10.79 2.67
C THR A 683 -30.66 9.54 2.54
N GLU A 684 -31.26 8.34 2.61
CA GLU A 684 -30.55 7.07 2.51
C GLU A 684 -30.27 6.69 1.06
N SER A 685 -29.16 6.00 0.82
CA SER A 685 -28.80 5.46 -0.48
C SER A 685 -29.75 4.39 -1.01
N LYS A 686 -30.67 3.93 -0.19
CA LYS A 686 -31.64 2.88 -0.46
C LYS A 686 -33.01 3.23 0.13
N LYS A 687 -34.07 3.11 -0.68
CA LYS A 687 -35.46 3.32 -0.22
C LYS A 687 -35.80 2.41 0.95
N PRO A 688 -36.34 2.91 2.07
CA PRO A 688 -36.83 2.09 3.17
C PRO A 688 -37.95 1.15 2.69
N ARG A 689 -38.06 -0.03 3.32
CA ARG A 689 -39.10 -1.00 2.96
C ARG A 689 -40.38 -0.68 3.69
N PRO A 690 -41.51 -0.45 2.97
CA PRO A 690 -42.82 -0.36 3.57
C PRO A 690 -43.22 -1.64 4.34
N ARG A 691 -44.14 -1.53 5.31
CA ARG A 691 -44.59 -2.67 6.11
C ARG A 691 -45.30 -3.72 5.27
N THR A 692 -46.06 -3.28 4.26
CA THR A 692 -46.81 -4.14 3.34
C THR A 692 -46.58 -3.68 1.91
N LEU A 693 -46.47 -4.62 0.98
CA LEU A 693 -46.31 -4.39 -0.44
C LEU A 693 -47.22 -5.34 -1.20
N PRO A 694 -47.98 -4.87 -2.21
CA PRO A 694 -48.65 -5.76 -3.16
C PRO A 694 -47.60 -6.42 -4.05
N GLY A 695 -47.89 -7.58 -4.61
CA GLY A 695 -46.97 -8.27 -5.50
C GLY A 695 -47.56 -9.47 -6.24
N PHE A 696 -46.79 -10.00 -7.18
CA PHE A 696 -47.18 -11.12 -8.04
C PHE A 696 -46.15 -12.26 -7.86
N THR A 697 -46.66 -13.48 -7.79
CA THR A 697 -45.80 -14.66 -7.69
C THR A 697 -45.95 -15.51 -8.95
N TYR A 698 -44.83 -15.70 -9.62
CA TYR A 698 -44.72 -16.52 -10.80
C TYR A 698 -44.11 -17.89 -10.45
N SER A 699 -44.46 -18.92 -11.20
CA SER A 699 -43.82 -20.22 -11.06
C SER A 699 -43.25 -20.67 -12.40
N LEU A 700 -41.98 -21.08 -12.40
CA LEU A 700 -41.25 -21.53 -13.58
C LEU A 700 -40.53 -22.84 -13.28
N ASN A 701 -40.47 -23.74 -14.24
CA ASN A 701 -39.60 -24.90 -14.17
C ASN A 701 -38.21 -24.53 -14.70
N THR A 702 -37.18 -24.69 -13.89
CA THR A 702 -35.79 -24.47 -14.27
C THR A 702 -35.01 -25.78 -14.24
N PRO A 703 -33.82 -25.83 -14.82
CA PRO A 703 -32.94 -27.02 -14.72
C PRO A 703 -32.64 -27.48 -13.29
N LEU A 704 -32.78 -26.57 -12.30
CA LEU A 704 -32.53 -26.83 -10.88
C LEU A 704 -33.81 -27.15 -10.09
N GLY A 705 -34.96 -27.27 -10.78
CA GLY A 705 -36.26 -27.58 -10.20
C GLY A 705 -37.27 -26.43 -10.35
N LYS A 706 -38.47 -26.66 -9.78
CA LYS A 706 -39.54 -25.67 -9.80
C LYS A 706 -39.12 -24.46 -8.96
N THR A 707 -39.21 -23.29 -9.57
CA THR A 707 -38.80 -21.99 -8.98
C THR A 707 -40.02 -21.11 -8.84
N PHE A 708 -40.16 -20.44 -7.70
CA PHE A 708 -41.13 -19.42 -7.44
C PHE A 708 -40.46 -18.06 -7.33
N ILE A 709 -40.94 -17.07 -8.10
CA ILE A 709 -40.39 -15.71 -8.15
C ILE A 709 -41.50 -14.76 -7.79
N THR A 710 -41.33 -14.06 -6.63
CA THR A 710 -42.30 -13.06 -6.15
C THR A 710 -41.72 -11.68 -6.41
N ILE A 711 -42.45 -10.84 -7.12
CA ILE A 711 -42.09 -9.45 -7.45
C ILE A 711 -43.12 -8.55 -6.74
N ASN A 712 -42.65 -7.79 -5.77
CA ASN A 712 -43.47 -6.82 -5.04
C ASN A 712 -43.33 -5.43 -5.64
N GLU A 713 -44.43 -4.68 -5.67
CA GLU A 713 -44.53 -3.32 -6.19
C GLU A 713 -44.64 -2.31 -5.04
N ASN A 714 -44.19 -1.07 -5.24
CA ASN A 714 -44.49 0.04 -4.38
C ASN A 714 -45.91 0.57 -4.68
N GLY A 715 -46.39 1.57 -3.90
CA GLY A 715 -47.73 2.16 -4.06
C GLY A 715 -47.99 2.79 -5.45
N GLY A 716 -46.92 3.04 -6.27
CA GLY A 716 -47.00 3.59 -7.63
C GLY A 716 -46.78 2.56 -8.74
N ASN A 717 -47.11 1.30 -8.52
CA ASN A 717 -46.95 0.19 -9.51
C ASN A 717 -45.53 0.03 -10.08
N GLN A 718 -44.49 0.41 -9.33
CA GLN A 718 -43.11 0.22 -9.71
C GLN A 718 -42.53 -1.03 -8.99
N PRO A 719 -41.70 -1.84 -9.65
CA PRO A 719 -41.09 -2.99 -9.01
C PRO A 719 -40.15 -2.53 -7.89
N PHE A 720 -40.24 -3.19 -6.74
CA PHE A 720 -39.56 -2.75 -5.52
C PHE A 720 -38.66 -3.83 -4.91
N GLU A 721 -39.08 -5.09 -4.89
CA GLU A 721 -38.27 -6.20 -4.40
C GLU A 721 -38.62 -7.52 -5.09
N VAL A 722 -37.64 -8.43 -5.18
CA VAL A 722 -37.79 -9.73 -5.79
C VAL A 722 -37.32 -10.83 -4.84
N PHE A 723 -38.17 -11.85 -4.64
CA PHE A 723 -37.84 -13.05 -3.89
C PHE A 723 -37.80 -14.25 -4.83
N ILE A 724 -36.76 -15.07 -4.75
CA ILE A 724 -36.58 -16.26 -5.59
C ILE A 724 -36.44 -17.46 -4.68
N ASN A 725 -37.32 -18.41 -4.78
CA ASN A 725 -37.33 -19.66 -4.04
C ASN A 725 -37.19 -20.84 -5.00
N THR A 726 -36.09 -21.57 -4.89
CA THR A 726 -35.77 -22.75 -5.72
C THR A 726 -35.29 -23.90 -4.84
N ALA A 727 -35.69 -25.11 -5.12
CA ALA A 727 -35.25 -26.31 -4.41
C ALA A 727 -35.64 -26.37 -2.91
N LYS A 728 -35.00 -27.26 -2.12
CA LYS A 728 -35.23 -27.35 -0.69
C LYS A 728 -34.52 -26.21 0.07
N ALA A 729 -35.20 -25.67 1.08
CA ALA A 729 -34.60 -24.71 1.99
C ALA A 729 -33.29 -25.25 2.60
N GLY A 730 -32.25 -24.40 2.67
CA GLY A 730 -30.92 -24.78 3.17
C GLY A 730 -30.01 -25.48 2.17
N SER A 731 -30.41 -25.64 0.89
CA SER A 731 -29.53 -26.13 -0.16
C SER A 731 -28.70 -24.98 -0.77
N ASP A 732 -27.53 -25.28 -1.32
CA ASP A 732 -26.67 -24.31 -2.03
C ASP A 732 -27.43 -23.62 -3.18
N THR A 733 -28.30 -24.35 -3.86
CA THR A 733 -29.18 -23.80 -4.91
C THR A 733 -30.16 -22.77 -4.36
N ALA A 734 -30.75 -23.01 -3.18
CA ALA A 734 -31.63 -22.06 -2.54
C ALA A 734 -30.86 -20.81 -2.11
N ALA A 735 -29.65 -20.96 -1.58
CA ALA A 735 -28.79 -19.83 -1.20
C ALA A 735 -28.43 -18.93 -2.39
N VAL A 736 -28.05 -19.54 -3.55
CA VAL A 736 -27.77 -18.77 -4.77
C VAL A 736 -29.02 -18.08 -5.30
N SER A 737 -30.18 -18.74 -5.28
CA SER A 737 -31.45 -18.14 -5.70
C SER A 737 -31.81 -16.92 -4.83
N GLU A 738 -31.67 -17.05 -3.52
CA GLU A 738 -31.90 -15.97 -2.57
C GLU A 738 -30.92 -14.79 -2.80
N ALA A 739 -29.63 -15.08 -3.07
CA ALA A 739 -28.64 -14.06 -3.38
C ALA A 739 -29.01 -13.25 -4.63
N ILE A 740 -29.42 -13.91 -5.71
CA ILE A 740 -29.89 -13.23 -6.95
C ILE A 740 -31.10 -12.33 -6.62
N GLY A 741 -32.09 -12.83 -5.89
CA GLY A 741 -33.27 -12.05 -5.51
C GLY A 741 -32.92 -10.82 -4.64
N ARG A 742 -31.99 -10.98 -3.70
CA ARG A 742 -31.51 -9.88 -2.84
C ARG A 742 -30.76 -8.80 -3.64
N LEU A 743 -29.92 -9.19 -4.61
CA LEU A 743 -29.19 -8.27 -5.49
C LEU A 743 -30.14 -7.48 -6.38
N ILE A 744 -31.13 -8.13 -7.01
CA ILE A 744 -32.16 -7.44 -7.81
C ILE A 744 -32.95 -6.48 -6.91
N SER A 745 -33.38 -6.93 -5.74
CA SER A 745 -34.10 -6.07 -4.78
C SER A 745 -33.26 -4.86 -4.36
N TYR A 746 -31.97 -5.02 -4.19
CA TYR A 746 -31.06 -3.92 -3.88
C TYR A 746 -31.00 -2.91 -5.03
N ILE A 747 -30.82 -3.39 -6.28
CA ILE A 747 -30.79 -2.55 -7.49
C ILE A 747 -32.10 -1.76 -7.63
N LEU A 748 -33.24 -2.37 -7.40
CA LEU A 748 -34.54 -1.72 -7.52
C LEU A 748 -34.79 -0.63 -6.46
N ARG A 749 -34.22 -0.82 -5.27
CA ARG A 749 -34.39 0.10 -4.13
C ARG A 749 -33.34 1.20 -4.06
N MET A 750 -32.27 1.16 -4.88
CA MET A 750 -31.24 2.19 -4.89
C MET A 750 -31.82 3.55 -5.26
N ALA A 751 -31.32 4.63 -4.64
CA ALA A 751 -31.57 5.99 -5.10
C ALA A 751 -30.86 6.18 -6.46
N SER A 752 -31.63 6.33 -7.54
CA SER A 752 -31.14 6.44 -8.91
C SER A 752 -32.08 7.27 -9.76
N PRO A 753 -31.61 8.08 -10.73
CA PRO A 753 -32.44 8.80 -11.68
C PRO A 753 -33.14 7.86 -12.68
N VAL A 754 -32.62 6.61 -12.82
CA VAL A 754 -33.22 5.59 -13.70
C VAL A 754 -34.38 4.93 -12.98
N GLU A 755 -35.53 4.83 -13.65
CA GLU A 755 -36.73 4.24 -13.07
C GLU A 755 -36.53 2.77 -12.64
N PRO A 756 -37.21 2.30 -11.57
CA PRO A 756 -37.07 0.91 -11.13
C PRO A 756 -37.43 -0.13 -12.21
N SER A 757 -38.39 0.19 -13.10
CA SER A 757 -38.75 -0.66 -14.24
C SER A 757 -37.63 -0.79 -15.27
N GLU A 758 -36.97 0.30 -15.63
CA GLU A 758 -35.83 0.30 -16.53
C GLU A 758 -34.63 -0.47 -15.92
N ARG A 759 -34.40 -0.30 -14.62
CA ARG A 759 -33.36 -1.08 -13.90
C ARG A 759 -33.68 -2.56 -13.80
N MET A 760 -34.95 -2.94 -13.72
CA MET A 760 -35.38 -4.32 -13.80
C MET A 760 -35.16 -4.90 -15.19
N GLU A 761 -35.43 -4.12 -16.24
CA GLU A 761 -35.17 -4.49 -17.63
C GLU A 761 -33.68 -4.76 -17.86
N GLU A 762 -32.82 -3.86 -17.36
CA GLU A 762 -31.38 -4.05 -17.46
C GLU A 762 -30.91 -5.28 -16.65
N ALA A 763 -31.45 -5.51 -15.45
CA ALA A 763 -31.14 -6.72 -14.69
C ALA A 763 -31.60 -8.00 -15.42
N ALA A 764 -32.74 -7.97 -16.13
CA ALA A 764 -33.20 -9.07 -16.96
C ALA A 764 -32.25 -9.30 -18.14
N ASN A 765 -31.82 -8.24 -18.82
CA ASN A 765 -30.85 -8.32 -19.93
C ASN A 765 -29.52 -8.98 -19.48
N GLN A 766 -29.01 -8.62 -18.30
CA GLN A 766 -27.77 -9.20 -17.75
C GLN A 766 -27.92 -10.68 -17.36
N LEU A 767 -29.09 -11.13 -17.00
CA LEU A 767 -29.35 -12.52 -16.62
C LEU A 767 -29.78 -13.40 -17.81
N SER A 768 -30.27 -12.77 -18.88
CA SER A 768 -30.76 -13.45 -20.08
C SER A 768 -29.63 -14.16 -20.83
N GLY A 769 -29.90 -15.34 -21.31
CA GLY A 769 -28.92 -16.09 -22.12
C GLY A 769 -27.83 -16.82 -21.34
N ILE A 770 -27.76 -16.65 -19.99
CA ILE A 770 -26.77 -17.37 -19.18
C ILE A 770 -27.04 -18.87 -19.29
N GLY A 771 -26.06 -19.61 -19.85
CA GLY A 771 -26.14 -21.05 -20.08
C GLY A 771 -25.90 -21.86 -18.80
N GLY A 772 -26.46 -23.07 -18.76
CA GLY A 772 -26.19 -24.09 -17.74
C GLY A 772 -26.01 -25.47 -18.36
N GLY A 773 -25.49 -26.42 -17.63
CA GLY A 773 -25.13 -27.76 -18.11
C GLY A 773 -26.34 -28.63 -18.54
N ARG A 774 -27.56 -28.28 -18.17
CA ARG A 774 -28.78 -29.07 -18.50
C ARG A 774 -29.96 -28.12 -18.76
N PRO A 775 -30.09 -27.52 -19.95
CA PRO A 775 -31.21 -26.65 -20.26
C PRO A 775 -32.54 -27.42 -20.30
N LEU A 776 -33.64 -26.74 -19.98
CA LEU A 776 -34.99 -27.30 -19.96
C LEU A 776 -35.84 -26.68 -21.08
N GLY A 777 -36.59 -27.47 -21.82
CA GLY A 777 -37.49 -27.03 -22.91
C GLY A 777 -36.81 -26.76 -24.24
N PHE A 778 -37.62 -26.38 -25.26
CA PHE A 778 -37.17 -26.15 -26.64
C PHE A 778 -37.76 -24.85 -27.20
N GLY A 779 -37.14 -24.29 -28.21
CA GLY A 779 -37.59 -23.09 -28.91
C GLY A 779 -37.58 -21.84 -28.00
N PRO A 780 -38.51 -20.88 -28.22
CA PRO A 780 -38.57 -19.62 -27.48
C PRO A 780 -38.76 -19.77 -25.96
N ASN A 781 -39.36 -20.87 -25.53
CA ASN A 781 -39.64 -21.17 -24.11
C ASN A 781 -38.54 -21.98 -23.43
N ARG A 782 -37.36 -22.09 -24.03
CA ARG A 782 -36.22 -22.80 -23.46
C ARG A 782 -35.63 -22.02 -22.30
N VAL A 783 -35.53 -22.68 -21.15
CA VAL A 783 -34.85 -22.14 -19.93
C VAL A 783 -33.46 -22.72 -19.87
N ARG A 784 -32.44 -21.92 -20.10
CA ARG A 784 -31.03 -22.37 -20.19
C ARG A 784 -30.42 -22.62 -18.81
N SER A 785 -30.80 -21.85 -17.81
CA SER A 785 -30.33 -21.94 -16.44
C SER A 785 -31.31 -21.28 -15.46
N LEU A 786 -31.05 -21.29 -14.16
CA LEU A 786 -31.83 -20.54 -13.18
C LEU A 786 -31.79 -19.02 -13.45
N PRO A 787 -30.61 -18.36 -13.65
CA PRO A 787 -30.56 -16.93 -14.02
C PRO A 787 -31.35 -16.59 -15.28
N ASP A 788 -31.23 -17.40 -16.33
CA ASP A 788 -32.00 -17.24 -17.58
C ASP A 788 -33.51 -17.34 -17.35
N GLY A 789 -33.94 -18.27 -16.50
CA GLY A 789 -35.35 -18.38 -16.11
C GLY A 789 -35.84 -17.20 -15.27
N VAL A 790 -35.00 -16.64 -14.42
CA VAL A 790 -35.31 -15.39 -13.68
C VAL A 790 -35.51 -14.25 -14.68
N ALA A 791 -34.61 -14.09 -15.66
CA ALA A 791 -34.74 -13.06 -16.70
C ALA A 791 -36.09 -13.14 -17.44
N GLN A 792 -36.50 -14.34 -17.87
CA GLN A 792 -37.78 -14.54 -18.56
C GLN A 792 -38.99 -14.08 -17.71
N ILE A 793 -38.96 -14.33 -16.41
CA ILE A 793 -40.05 -13.88 -15.52
C ILE A 793 -39.99 -12.37 -15.30
N LEU A 794 -38.82 -11.75 -15.18
CA LEU A 794 -38.72 -10.27 -15.06
C LEU A 794 -39.25 -9.59 -16.33
N GLU A 795 -38.92 -10.10 -17.51
CA GLU A 795 -39.45 -9.61 -18.79
C GLU A 795 -40.97 -9.81 -18.91
N GLU A 796 -41.50 -10.96 -18.47
CA GLU A 796 -42.94 -11.25 -18.45
C GLU A 796 -43.66 -10.28 -17.53
N TYR A 797 -43.14 -10.03 -16.35
CA TYR A 797 -43.69 -9.06 -15.40
C TYR A 797 -43.73 -7.65 -16.01
N LEU A 798 -42.65 -7.18 -16.63
CA LEU A 798 -42.60 -5.86 -17.26
C LEU A 798 -43.64 -5.72 -18.39
N ARG A 799 -43.79 -6.73 -19.22
CA ARG A 799 -44.84 -6.74 -20.25
C ARG A 799 -46.24 -6.68 -19.65
N GLN A 800 -46.54 -7.49 -18.64
CA GLN A 800 -47.82 -7.48 -17.96
C GLN A 800 -48.10 -6.17 -17.23
N ARG A 801 -47.08 -5.54 -16.65
CA ARG A 801 -47.18 -4.21 -16.03
C ARG A 801 -47.55 -3.16 -17.05
N THR A 802 -46.93 -3.13 -18.23
CA THR A 802 -47.24 -2.18 -19.29
C THR A 802 -48.72 -2.30 -19.71
N VAL A 803 -49.20 -3.51 -19.88
CA VAL A 803 -50.64 -3.76 -20.18
C VAL A 803 -51.56 -3.24 -19.08
N ARG A 804 -51.23 -3.48 -17.80
CA ARG A 804 -52.04 -2.99 -16.66
C ARG A 804 -52.09 -1.45 -16.58
N LEU A 805 -50.97 -0.79 -16.89
CA LEU A 805 -50.89 0.68 -16.91
C LEU A 805 -51.75 1.27 -18.03
N MET A 806 -51.73 0.66 -19.23
CA MET A 806 -52.56 1.08 -20.36
C MET A 806 -54.09 0.89 -20.06
N GLN A 807 -54.46 -0.21 -19.43
CA GLN A 807 -55.86 -0.44 -19.02
C GLN A 807 -56.37 0.55 -17.99
N ASN A 808 -55.52 0.97 -17.05
CA ASN A 808 -55.88 1.97 -16.02
C ASN A 808 -55.99 3.41 -16.57
N GLN A 809 -55.39 3.70 -17.75
CA GLN A 809 -55.45 4.99 -18.42
C GLN A 809 -56.63 5.13 -19.39
N GLY A 810 -57.58 4.15 -19.44
CA GLY A 810 -58.80 4.21 -20.25
C GLY A 810 -58.64 4.14 -21.75
N VAL A 811 -57.47 3.68 -22.22
CA VAL A 811 -57.14 3.47 -23.66
C VAL A 811 -57.52 2.04 -24.04
N SER A 812 -58.72 1.85 -24.60
CA SER A 812 -59.07 0.57 -25.25
C SER A 812 -58.62 0.58 -26.69
N HIS A 813 -57.44 0.07 -26.95
CA HIS A 813 -57.03 -0.34 -28.30
C HIS A 813 -56.69 -1.82 -28.30
N GLN A 814 -57.62 -2.62 -28.89
CA GLN A 814 -57.44 -4.04 -29.19
C GLN A 814 -56.60 -4.25 -30.47
N ASP A 815 -56.27 -3.19 -31.21
CA ASP A 815 -55.65 -3.29 -32.55
C ASP A 815 -54.13 -3.04 -32.61
N GLU A 816 -53.50 -2.58 -31.53
CA GLU A 816 -52.05 -2.33 -31.56
C GLU A 816 -51.19 -3.58 -31.17
N PHE A 817 -51.81 -4.59 -30.61
CA PHE A 817 -51.03 -5.79 -30.20
C PHE A 817 -50.73 -6.81 -31.29
N ASN A 818 -51.46 -6.73 -32.43
CA ASN A 818 -51.17 -7.58 -33.56
C ASN A 818 -49.97 -7.08 -34.42
N ASP A 819 -49.69 -5.78 -34.37
CA ASP A 819 -48.57 -5.20 -35.15
C ASP A 819 -47.15 -5.44 -34.55
N LEU A 820 -47.08 -5.72 -33.23
CA LEU A 820 -45.78 -5.99 -32.59
C LEU A 820 -45.30 -7.46 -32.76
N ASP A 821 -46.22 -8.38 -32.99
CA ASP A 821 -45.89 -9.79 -33.27
C ASP A 821 -45.66 -10.04 -34.76
N GLU A 822 -46.28 -9.24 -35.67
CA GLU A 822 -46.04 -9.34 -37.10
C GLU A 822 -44.79 -8.57 -37.59
N SER A 823 -44.28 -7.60 -36.86
CA SER A 823 -43.04 -6.89 -37.23
C SER A 823 -41.76 -7.68 -36.96
N ARG A 824 -41.83 -8.84 -36.30
CA ARG A 824 -40.72 -9.80 -36.23
C ARG A 824 -40.79 -10.98 -37.21
N SER A 825 -41.81 -11.05 -38.04
CA SER A 825 -42.02 -12.18 -38.96
C SER A 825 -41.90 -11.86 -40.45
N HIS A 826 -41.70 -10.62 -40.91
CA HIS A 826 -41.53 -10.33 -42.33
C HIS A 826 -40.50 -9.25 -42.62
N SER A 827 -39.28 -9.70 -42.86
CA SER A 827 -38.41 -9.24 -43.96
C SER A 827 -37.15 -10.12 -44.00
N SER A 828 -37.26 -11.28 -44.57
CA SER A 828 -36.10 -11.95 -45.13
C SER A 828 -36.01 -11.58 -46.57
N PRO A 829 -35.01 -10.84 -47.03
CA PRO A 829 -34.62 -10.89 -48.43
C PRO A 829 -33.98 -12.27 -48.66
N ASN A 830 -34.38 -12.94 -49.73
CA ASN A 830 -33.73 -14.12 -50.29
C ASN A 830 -32.21 -13.90 -50.37
N LEU A 831 -31.47 -14.59 -49.49
CA LEU A 831 -30.04 -14.80 -49.55
C LEU A 831 -29.83 -16.33 -49.69
N ALA A 832 -30.20 -16.89 -50.80
CA ALA A 832 -29.51 -18.04 -51.35
C ALA A 832 -28.12 -17.53 -51.78
N ASP A 833 -27.05 -18.10 -51.19
CA ASP A 833 -25.62 -17.85 -51.39
C ASP A 833 -24.89 -16.95 -50.38
N GLN A 834 -25.07 -17.25 -49.10
CA GLN A 834 -23.98 -17.02 -48.13
C GLN A 834 -23.87 -18.19 -47.15
N PRO A 835 -22.67 -18.73 -46.86
CA PRO A 835 -22.52 -19.82 -45.90
C PRO A 835 -22.87 -19.30 -44.51
N LEU A 836 -23.82 -19.94 -43.87
CA LEU A 836 -24.14 -19.77 -42.44
C LEU A 836 -22.88 -20.07 -41.61
N LEU A 837 -22.24 -19.05 -41.14
CA LEU A 837 -21.21 -19.17 -40.11
C LEU A 837 -21.87 -19.69 -38.82
N LYS A 838 -21.88 -21.00 -38.63
CA LYS A 838 -22.15 -21.61 -37.33
C LYS A 838 -20.89 -21.46 -36.49
N ILE A 839 -20.90 -20.56 -35.53
CA ILE A 839 -19.84 -20.44 -34.52
C ILE A 839 -20.04 -21.60 -33.53
N GLY A 840 -19.14 -22.56 -33.52
CA GLY A 840 -19.09 -23.69 -32.60
C GLY A 840 -17.81 -23.69 -31.76
N ASP A 841 -17.64 -24.71 -30.91
CA ASP A 841 -16.39 -24.93 -30.18
C ASP A 841 -15.23 -25.21 -31.13
N LEU A 842 -13.99 -24.99 -30.68
CA LEU A 842 -12.79 -25.30 -31.45
C LEU A 842 -12.68 -26.82 -31.70
N CYS A 843 -12.52 -27.22 -32.93
CA CYS A 843 -12.32 -28.60 -33.30
C CYS A 843 -10.91 -29.10 -32.89
N PRO A 844 -10.78 -30.22 -32.16
CA PRO A 844 -9.49 -30.75 -31.76
C PRO A 844 -8.62 -31.23 -32.93
N GLU A 845 -9.22 -31.54 -34.10
CA GLU A 845 -8.46 -31.97 -35.26
C GLU A 845 -8.08 -30.84 -36.23
N CYS A 846 -8.99 -29.95 -36.56
CA CYS A 846 -8.71 -28.91 -37.57
C CYS A 846 -8.53 -27.48 -36.96
N GLY A 847 -8.79 -27.29 -35.70
CA GLY A 847 -8.63 -25.98 -35.03
C GLY A 847 -9.67 -24.91 -35.42
N VAL A 848 -10.69 -25.26 -36.22
CA VAL A 848 -11.74 -24.33 -36.65
C VAL A 848 -12.87 -24.32 -35.61
N ALA A 849 -13.43 -23.15 -35.31
CA ALA A 849 -14.56 -22.97 -34.38
C ALA A 849 -15.89 -23.40 -35.05
N ALA A 850 -16.02 -24.70 -35.34
CA ALA A 850 -17.14 -25.28 -36.07
C ALA A 850 -17.67 -26.59 -35.45
N VAL A 851 -17.32 -26.88 -34.19
CA VAL A 851 -17.85 -28.06 -33.48
C VAL A 851 -19.17 -27.69 -32.81
N VAL A 852 -20.20 -28.45 -33.14
CA VAL A 852 -21.55 -28.32 -32.59
C VAL A 852 -21.95 -29.62 -31.89
N ASN A 853 -22.58 -29.53 -30.74
CA ASN A 853 -23.16 -30.70 -30.07
C ASN A 853 -24.55 -30.98 -30.59
N GLU A 854 -24.72 -32.10 -31.30
CA GLU A 854 -26.00 -32.57 -31.84
C GLU A 854 -26.23 -34.03 -31.41
N GLU A 855 -27.39 -34.30 -30.85
CA GLU A 855 -27.84 -35.67 -30.50
C GLU A 855 -26.88 -36.44 -29.55
N GLY A 856 -26.13 -35.70 -28.73
CA GLY A 856 -25.16 -36.27 -27.77
C GLY A 856 -23.75 -36.46 -28.33
N CYS A 857 -23.51 -36.14 -29.60
CA CYS A 857 -22.21 -36.20 -30.28
C CYS A 857 -21.67 -34.79 -30.56
N ARG A 858 -20.35 -34.62 -30.50
CA ARG A 858 -19.64 -33.41 -30.92
C ARG A 858 -19.26 -33.59 -32.40
N LYS A 859 -19.82 -32.79 -33.29
CA LYS A 859 -19.50 -32.82 -34.73
C LYS A 859 -18.89 -31.52 -35.21
N CYS A 860 -17.77 -31.61 -35.92
CA CYS A 860 -17.19 -30.47 -36.62
C CYS A 860 -17.69 -30.37 -38.05
N TYR A 861 -18.34 -29.28 -38.38
CA TYR A 861 -18.84 -29.03 -39.73
C TYR A 861 -17.78 -28.54 -40.72
N ALA A 862 -16.56 -28.24 -40.26
CA ALA A 862 -15.45 -27.83 -41.13
C ALA A 862 -14.62 -29.02 -41.64
N CYS A 863 -14.39 -30.07 -40.82
CA CYS A 863 -13.55 -31.22 -41.23
C CYS A 863 -14.23 -32.59 -41.08
N GLY A 864 -15.48 -32.67 -40.62
CA GLY A 864 -16.21 -33.90 -40.43
C GLY A 864 -15.87 -34.70 -39.16
N TYR A 865 -15.02 -34.19 -38.28
CA TYR A 865 -14.72 -34.82 -36.99
C TYR A 865 -16.01 -35.04 -36.18
N SER A 866 -16.13 -36.23 -35.61
CA SER A 866 -17.28 -36.61 -34.76
C SER A 866 -16.82 -37.44 -33.58
N GLU A 867 -17.23 -37.04 -32.37
CA GLU A 867 -17.01 -37.73 -31.12
C GLU A 867 -18.35 -37.90 -30.41
N CYS A 868 -18.74 -39.14 -30.13
CA CYS A 868 -19.98 -39.48 -29.41
C CYS A 868 -19.72 -39.91 -27.98
#